data_b000f064e50c4820615de3fb8dc6a427
#
_entry.id   b000f064e50c4820615de3fb8dc6a427
#
_cell.length_a   1.000
_cell.length_b   1.000
_cell.length_c   1.000
_cell.angle_alpha   90.00
_cell.angle_beta   90.00
_cell.angle_gamma   90.00
#
_symmetry.space_group_name_H-M   'P 1'
#
loop_
_entity.id
_entity.type
_entity.pdbx_description
1 polymer ?
#
loop_
_entity_poly.entity_id
_entity_poly.type
_entity_poly.pdbx_seq_one_letter_code
_entity_poly.pdbx_strand_id
1 'polypeptide(L)'
;MLQTACGGGGGSAPPVIEPPPTGNTVTIYYLRADPSYNGWGLHLWGNAIDAGTSTTWASPRMPNRIENGAAVFEIPVTNMAGALNFIAHNGDLKSPLYDMSIVPQTFGSQAWLVQDSVASLNGVVGAPYDSEAAAQAALNALGNASASLDLAPVTPVVTDSGLPADWSDWSAFIEIYVRGYQDSDGDGVGDLQGLLSRLDYLQGLGIKGIWLMPVFESADNDHGYAVADYRAIETDYGTMADFEALLAAAHARGIAIIVDYVMNHAASTNPLFLDATTGPANDKYDWFVWEEPKPVGWNTFAGDPWRNNGNGWYYGVFSALMPDFNLRNPEVVDYHLDNLRFWLNKGVDGFRFDAVGVLFENGPNDWNLQPENHVLLNQAQTLIAGYGKRFMVCEAPDDPLAYAAATSCGRAFAFQVPGAIFNSVRNGSIDVGVVSALKATDGERLAWILSNHDSFAGDRPWNQLNGDVDAYKLAAEIYLLASRNPFAYYGEEVGMANASTLSGDHALRTPMSWTSDNVTAGFTTGTPFRDLSANVATNNVMDEEGVAGSLLEHYRGLYQLRDAYSVIGAGDSVTLSNAGEPVLVIRRDGGNDRAVIVVNVSNSPQVVSADTGLASTAFDAVYGTSGQVSSDAAGILAVNVPARSAVVYYAATP
;
A
#
# COMPACT_ATOMS: atom_id res chain seq x y z
N MET A 1 -96.82 -12.42 -26.65
CA MET A 1 -96.29 -11.11 -27.07
C MET A 1 -95.46 -10.57 -25.93
N LEU A 2 -94.25 -10.89 -25.89
CA LEU A 2 -93.25 -10.21 -25.06
C LEU A 2 -91.87 -10.69 -25.53
N GLN A 3 -91.08 -9.82 -26.08
CA GLN A 3 -89.69 -10.05 -26.43
C GLN A 3 -88.87 -9.71 -25.21
N THR A 4 -88.01 -10.61 -24.81
CA THR A 4 -86.97 -10.42 -23.77
C THR A 4 -85.63 -10.28 -24.47
N ALA A 5 -84.92 -9.20 -24.15
CA ALA A 5 -83.55 -8.91 -24.59
C ALA A 5 -82.55 -9.60 -23.65
N CYS A 6 -81.60 -10.33 -24.21
CA CYS A 6 -80.44 -10.87 -23.52
C CYS A 6 -79.33 -9.85 -23.44
N GLY A 7 -78.92 -9.49 -22.22
CA GLY A 7 -77.66 -8.76 -21.95
C GLY A 7 -76.52 -9.73 -21.72
N GLY A 8 -75.48 -9.62 -22.50
CA GLY A 8 -74.26 -10.38 -22.36
C GLY A 8 -73.39 -9.85 -21.22
N GLY A 9 -73.16 -10.64 -20.21
CA GLY A 9 -72.14 -10.38 -19.18
C GLY A 9 -70.81 -10.96 -19.62
N GLY A 10 -69.85 -10.09 -19.86
CA GLY A 10 -68.44 -10.50 -20.02
C GLY A 10 -67.85 -10.91 -18.68
N GLY A 11 -67.68 -12.19 -18.43
CA GLY A 11 -66.91 -12.69 -17.31
C GLY A 11 -65.40 -12.58 -17.62
N SER A 12 -64.72 -11.71 -16.91
CA SER A 12 -63.25 -11.74 -16.85
C SER A 12 -62.85 -13.07 -16.19
N ALA A 13 -62.00 -13.82 -16.88
CA ALA A 13 -61.39 -15.01 -16.31
C ALA A 13 -60.55 -14.63 -15.04
N PRO A 14 -60.56 -15.45 -14.00
CA PRO A 14 -59.70 -15.20 -12.84
C PRO A 14 -58.23 -15.22 -13.25
N PRO A 15 -57.35 -14.42 -12.60
CA PRO A 15 -55.93 -14.44 -12.90
C PRO A 15 -55.40 -15.85 -12.74
N VAL A 16 -54.72 -16.36 -13.74
CA VAL A 16 -53.98 -17.61 -13.70
C VAL A 16 -52.88 -17.43 -12.67
N ILE A 17 -53.01 -18.03 -11.50
CA ILE A 17 -51.94 -18.19 -10.55
C ILE A 17 -51.02 -19.24 -11.16
N GLU A 18 -49.90 -18.80 -11.74
CA GLU A 18 -48.84 -19.73 -12.14
C GLU A 18 -48.41 -20.52 -10.89
N PRO A 19 -48.28 -21.84 -10.98
CA PRO A 19 -47.77 -22.65 -9.87
C PRO A 19 -46.34 -22.16 -9.54
N PRO A 20 -45.93 -22.13 -8.27
CA PRO A 20 -44.58 -21.76 -7.91
C PRO A 20 -43.58 -22.63 -8.68
N PRO A 21 -42.49 -22.06 -9.19
CA PRO A 21 -41.51 -22.78 -9.99
C PRO A 21 -40.95 -23.94 -9.15
N THR A 22 -41.01 -25.17 -9.69
CA THR A 22 -40.42 -26.38 -9.10
C THR A 22 -38.91 -26.41 -9.28
N GLY A 23 -38.21 -25.31 -8.97
CA GLY A 23 -36.80 -25.12 -9.07
C GLY A 23 -36.24 -24.41 -7.84
N ASN A 24 -34.92 -24.48 -7.64
CA ASN A 24 -34.24 -23.71 -6.60
C ASN A 24 -34.41 -22.23 -6.89
N THR A 25 -34.77 -21.46 -5.88
CA THR A 25 -34.95 -19.99 -5.98
C THR A 25 -34.09 -19.34 -4.91
N VAL A 26 -33.34 -18.31 -5.30
CA VAL A 26 -32.68 -17.37 -4.37
C VAL A 26 -33.55 -16.14 -4.28
N THR A 27 -33.83 -15.69 -3.06
CA THR A 27 -34.59 -14.48 -2.78
C THR A 27 -33.63 -13.39 -2.30
N ILE A 28 -33.58 -12.30 -3.04
CA ILE A 28 -32.80 -11.13 -2.65
C ILE A 28 -33.76 -10.04 -2.18
N TYR A 29 -33.52 -9.55 -0.97
CA TYR A 29 -34.22 -8.41 -0.37
C TYR A 29 -33.34 -7.18 -0.46
N TYR A 30 -33.88 -6.07 -0.96
CA TYR A 30 -33.15 -4.80 -0.98
C TYR A 30 -33.85 -3.79 -0.08
N LEU A 31 -33.14 -3.32 0.94
CA LEU A 31 -33.61 -2.37 1.94
C LEU A 31 -33.03 -0.98 1.68
N ARG A 32 -33.88 0.03 1.77
CA ARG A 32 -33.50 1.45 1.62
C ARG A 32 -34.10 2.28 2.75
N ALA A 33 -33.37 3.32 3.17
CA ALA A 33 -33.89 4.30 4.13
C ALA A 33 -35.09 5.08 3.57
N ASP A 34 -35.05 5.41 2.26
CA ASP A 34 -36.22 5.85 1.50
C ASP A 34 -36.84 4.62 0.83
N PRO A 35 -38.06 4.19 1.24
CA PRO A 35 -38.70 2.99 0.70
C PRO A 35 -39.24 3.17 -0.73
N SER A 36 -38.77 4.17 -1.47
CA SER A 36 -39.06 4.34 -2.90
C SER A 36 -38.15 3.44 -3.74
N TYR A 37 -38.75 2.44 -4.40
CA TYR A 37 -38.02 1.49 -5.25
C TYR A 37 -38.27 1.74 -6.75
N ASN A 38 -38.83 2.89 -7.11
CA ASN A 38 -39.09 3.23 -8.51
C ASN A 38 -37.80 3.32 -9.31
N GLY A 39 -37.67 2.53 -10.35
CA GLY A 39 -36.46 2.45 -11.19
C GLY A 39 -35.33 1.56 -10.65
N TRP A 40 -35.39 1.10 -9.39
CA TRP A 40 -34.41 0.19 -8.85
C TRP A 40 -34.62 -1.25 -9.32
N GLY A 41 -33.56 -1.86 -9.86
CA GLY A 41 -33.53 -3.24 -10.32
C GLY A 41 -32.21 -3.92 -10.04
N LEU A 42 -32.14 -5.22 -10.32
CA LEU A 42 -30.91 -6.01 -10.22
C LEU A 42 -30.34 -6.33 -11.61
N HIS A 43 -29.10 -5.92 -11.87
CA HIS A 43 -28.30 -6.53 -12.91
C HIS A 43 -27.79 -7.88 -12.43
N LEU A 44 -28.03 -8.97 -13.20
CA LEU A 44 -27.79 -10.35 -12.82
C LEU A 44 -26.91 -11.07 -13.84
N TRP A 45 -25.88 -11.78 -13.37
CA TRP A 45 -25.01 -12.63 -14.18
C TRP A 45 -24.39 -13.76 -13.36
N GLY A 46 -23.64 -14.64 -13.98
CA GLY A 46 -22.93 -15.72 -13.33
C GLY A 46 -23.40 -17.10 -13.77
N ASN A 47 -22.75 -18.17 -13.27
CA ASN A 47 -23.02 -19.54 -13.67
C ASN A 47 -24.01 -20.27 -12.76
N ALA A 48 -24.59 -19.59 -11.78
CA ALA A 48 -25.71 -20.08 -10.99
C ALA A 48 -27.03 -20.01 -11.75
N ILE A 49 -27.16 -19.11 -12.73
CA ILE A 49 -28.38 -18.83 -13.49
C ILE A 49 -28.21 -19.14 -14.98
N ASP A 50 -29.31 -19.37 -15.69
CA ASP A 50 -29.29 -19.55 -17.14
C ASP A 50 -29.27 -18.20 -17.90
N ALA A 51 -29.04 -18.27 -19.22
CA ALA A 51 -29.01 -17.08 -20.08
C ALA A 51 -30.34 -16.32 -20.13
N GLY A 52 -31.46 -16.99 -19.84
CA GLY A 52 -32.80 -16.37 -19.82
C GLY A 52 -33.06 -15.58 -18.52
N THR A 53 -32.34 -15.91 -17.45
CA THR A 53 -32.41 -15.22 -16.16
C THR A 53 -31.40 -14.08 -16.05
N SER A 54 -30.26 -14.17 -16.77
CA SER A 54 -29.27 -13.09 -16.87
C SER A 54 -29.89 -11.83 -17.46
N THR A 55 -29.43 -10.66 -16.98
CA THR A 55 -29.94 -9.36 -17.41
C THR A 55 -28.86 -8.53 -18.12
N THR A 56 -29.27 -7.42 -18.71
CA THR A 56 -28.34 -6.38 -19.18
C THR A 56 -28.43 -5.15 -18.28
N TRP A 57 -27.45 -4.29 -18.32
CA TRP A 57 -27.46 -3.03 -17.55
C TRP A 57 -28.69 -2.17 -17.89
N ALA A 58 -29.05 -2.07 -19.17
CA ALA A 58 -30.20 -1.29 -19.65
C ALA A 58 -31.56 -1.95 -19.33
N SER A 59 -31.58 -3.23 -18.94
CA SER A 59 -32.80 -3.99 -18.66
C SER A 59 -32.59 -4.86 -17.42
N PRO A 60 -32.51 -4.27 -16.23
CA PRO A 60 -32.36 -4.99 -14.98
C PRO A 60 -33.63 -5.75 -14.63
N ARG A 61 -33.50 -6.74 -13.75
CA ARG A 61 -34.66 -7.42 -13.16
C ARG A 61 -35.32 -6.49 -12.15
N MET A 62 -36.59 -6.17 -12.38
CA MET A 62 -37.39 -5.37 -11.47
C MET A 62 -37.88 -6.22 -10.27
N PRO A 63 -38.20 -5.60 -9.11
CA PRO A 63 -38.72 -6.34 -7.97
C PRO A 63 -39.99 -7.14 -8.31
N ASN A 64 -40.10 -8.35 -7.79
CA ASN A 64 -41.33 -9.14 -7.88
C ASN A 64 -42.44 -8.52 -7.03
N ARG A 65 -42.10 -7.94 -5.88
CA ARG A 65 -43.01 -7.27 -4.95
C ARG A 65 -42.24 -6.37 -3.99
N ILE A 66 -42.98 -5.52 -3.28
CA ILE A 66 -42.48 -4.80 -2.10
C ILE A 66 -43.13 -5.46 -0.88
N GLU A 67 -42.33 -5.87 0.08
CA GLU A 67 -42.78 -6.57 1.28
C GLU A 67 -41.97 -6.12 2.50
N ASN A 68 -42.66 -5.76 3.60
CA ASN A 68 -42.05 -5.30 4.85
C ASN A 68 -41.02 -4.14 4.66
N GLY A 69 -41.24 -3.26 3.69
CA GLY A 69 -40.34 -2.16 3.39
C GLY A 69 -39.15 -2.53 2.49
N ALA A 70 -38.99 -3.79 2.08
CA ALA A 70 -37.96 -4.24 1.16
C ALA A 70 -38.50 -4.48 -0.27
N ALA A 71 -37.67 -4.21 -1.29
CA ALA A 71 -37.91 -4.72 -2.63
C ALA A 71 -37.44 -6.18 -2.69
N VAL A 72 -38.31 -7.08 -3.14
CA VAL A 72 -38.08 -8.53 -3.16
C VAL A 72 -37.88 -9.02 -4.58
N PHE A 73 -36.76 -9.70 -4.81
CA PHE A 73 -36.40 -10.31 -6.09
C PHE A 73 -36.29 -11.82 -5.93
N GLU A 74 -37.11 -12.56 -6.65
CA GLU A 74 -37.09 -14.04 -6.69
C GLU A 74 -36.34 -14.48 -7.95
N ILE A 75 -35.19 -15.10 -7.78
CA ILE A 75 -34.26 -15.42 -8.87
C ILE A 75 -34.21 -16.95 -9.04
N PRO A 76 -34.69 -17.49 -10.16
CA PRO A 76 -34.53 -18.90 -10.48
C PRO A 76 -33.06 -19.28 -10.63
N VAL A 77 -32.60 -20.31 -9.93
CA VAL A 77 -31.24 -20.81 -9.94
C VAL A 77 -31.20 -22.22 -10.51
N THR A 78 -30.38 -22.44 -11.52
CA THR A 78 -30.22 -23.77 -12.17
C THR A 78 -29.00 -24.53 -11.65
N ASN A 79 -28.03 -23.83 -11.05
CA ASN A 79 -26.82 -24.41 -10.47
C ASN A 79 -26.53 -23.80 -9.09
N MET A 80 -26.85 -24.51 -8.03
CA MET A 80 -26.63 -24.05 -6.64
C MET A 80 -25.13 -23.91 -6.26
N ALA A 81 -24.25 -24.65 -6.93
CA ALA A 81 -22.80 -24.59 -6.71
C ALA A 81 -22.11 -23.50 -7.57
N GLY A 82 -22.87 -22.82 -8.44
CA GLY A 82 -22.39 -21.74 -9.27
C GLY A 82 -22.47 -20.39 -8.56
N ALA A 83 -21.72 -19.41 -9.05
CA ALA A 83 -21.80 -18.03 -8.57
C ALA A 83 -23.02 -17.31 -9.15
N LEU A 84 -23.82 -16.68 -8.29
CA LEU A 84 -24.84 -15.70 -8.61
C LEU A 84 -24.27 -14.32 -8.31
N ASN A 85 -24.04 -13.55 -9.35
CA ASN A 85 -23.55 -12.17 -9.25
C ASN A 85 -24.69 -11.19 -9.48
N PHE A 86 -24.68 -10.08 -8.75
CA PHE A 86 -25.73 -9.07 -8.86
C PHE A 86 -25.29 -7.67 -8.40
N ILE A 87 -25.95 -6.66 -8.96
CA ILE A 87 -25.80 -5.25 -8.61
C ILE A 87 -27.19 -4.65 -8.50
N ALA A 88 -27.49 -3.94 -7.40
CA ALA A 88 -28.68 -3.11 -7.31
C ALA A 88 -28.37 -1.72 -7.92
N HIS A 89 -29.18 -1.31 -8.90
CA HIS A 89 -28.94 -0.02 -9.56
C HIS A 89 -30.25 0.61 -10.05
N ASN A 90 -30.18 1.95 -10.26
CA ASN A 90 -31.22 2.76 -10.91
C ASN A 90 -30.53 3.65 -11.95
N GLY A 91 -30.62 3.30 -13.23
CA GLY A 91 -29.78 3.89 -14.26
C GLY A 91 -28.31 3.60 -13.98
N ASP A 92 -27.48 4.64 -13.90
CA ASP A 92 -26.05 4.53 -13.60
C ASP A 92 -25.74 4.58 -12.10
N LEU A 93 -26.74 4.83 -11.25
CA LEU A 93 -26.59 4.87 -9.80
C LEU A 93 -26.61 3.46 -9.22
N LYS A 94 -25.49 3.03 -8.62
CA LYS A 94 -25.37 1.79 -7.82
C LYS A 94 -25.57 2.11 -6.34
N SER A 95 -26.26 1.23 -5.63
CA SER A 95 -26.37 1.31 -4.17
C SER A 95 -26.74 -0.08 -3.60
N PRO A 96 -25.82 -0.73 -2.86
CA PRO A 96 -24.45 -0.30 -2.58
C PRO A 96 -23.55 -0.28 -3.82
N LEU A 97 -22.36 0.33 -3.71
CA LEU A 97 -21.42 0.51 -4.82
C LEU A 97 -20.78 -0.80 -5.32
N TYR A 98 -20.89 -1.86 -4.55
CA TYR A 98 -20.21 -3.13 -4.76
C TYR A 98 -20.93 -4.04 -5.75
N ASP A 99 -20.17 -4.74 -6.55
CA ASP A 99 -20.62 -5.89 -7.33
C ASP A 99 -20.61 -7.11 -6.40
N MET A 100 -21.78 -7.64 -6.11
CA MET A 100 -21.95 -8.73 -5.14
C MET A 100 -21.96 -10.10 -5.78
N SER A 101 -21.47 -11.09 -5.06
CA SER A 101 -21.45 -12.49 -5.48
C SER A 101 -21.78 -13.41 -4.32
N ILE A 102 -22.62 -14.41 -4.57
CA ILE A 102 -22.89 -15.52 -3.64
C ILE A 102 -22.83 -16.85 -4.38
N VAL A 103 -22.47 -17.91 -3.65
CA VAL A 103 -22.67 -19.30 -4.08
C VAL A 103 -23.85 -19.84 -3.27
N PRO A 104 -25.05 -20.03 -3.86
CA PRO A 104 -26.26 -20.36 -3.11
C PRO A 104 -26.16 -21.63 -2.27
N GLN A 105 -25.31 -22.60 -2.68
CA GLN A 105 -25.09 -23.84 -1.93
C GLN A 105 -24.45 -23.59 -0.55
N THR A 106 -23.58 -22.60 -0.41
CA THR A 106 -22.85 -22.29 0.82
C THR A 106 -23.40 -21.07 1.54
N PHE A 107 -23.86 -20.05 0.81
CA PHE A 107 -24.44 -18.84 1.37
C PHE A 107 -25.88 -19.04 1.86
N GLY A 108 -26.68 -19.81 1.13
CA GLY A 108 -28.10 -20.01 1.39
C GLY A 108 -28.99 -19.45 0.28
N SER A 109 -30.31 -19.54 0.49
CA SER A 109 -31.32 -19.13 -0.49
C SER A 109 -31.91 -17.74 -0.26
N GLN A 110 -31.40 -17.00 0.73
CA GLN A 110 -31.81 -15.64 1.04
C GLN A 110 -30.60 -14.73 1.21
N ALA A 111 -30.66 -13.53 0.66
CA ALA A 111 -29.61 -12.50 0.78
C ALA A 111 -30.27 -11.13 0.95
N TRP A 112 -29.66 -10.27 1.73
CA TRP A 112 -30.17 -8.92 1.98
C TRP A 112 -29.16 -7.89 1.51
N LEU A 113 -29.62 -6.97 0.67
CA LEU A 113 -28.91 -5.74 0.28
C LEU A 113 -29.39 -4.58 1.14
N VAL A 114 -28.50 -3.71 1.49
CA VAL A 114 -28.81 -2.47 2.19
C VAL A 114 -28.25 -1.30 1.39
N GLN A 115 -29.02 -0.25 1.25
CA GLN A 115 -28.57 1.00 0.63
C GLN A 115 -27.23 1.43 1.25
N ASP A 116 -26.24 1.70 0.38
CA ASP A 116 -24.92 2.24 0.73
C ASP A 116 -24.14 1.47 1.81
N SER A 117 -24.54 0.23 2.11
CA SER A 117 -23.92 -0.61 3.11
C SER A 117 -23.72 -2.05 2.62
N VAL A 118 -22.64 -2.68 3.04
CA VAL A 118 -22.27 -4.06 2.69
C VAL A 118 -21.81 -4.83 3.92
N ALA A 119 -21.93 -6.15 3.88
CA ALA A 119 -21.38 -7.02 4.90
C ALA A 119 -19.93 -7.40 4.57
N SER A 120 -19.21 -7.83 5.58
CA SER A 120 -18.00 -8.65 5.44
C SER A 120 -18.38 -10.11 5.70
N LEU A 121 -18.02 -10.99 4.78
CA LEU A 121 -18.29 -12.43 4.90
C LEU A 121 -16.99 -13.21 4.71
N ASN A 122 -16.54 -13.92 5.73
CA ASN A 122 -15.26 -14.63 5.73
C ASN A 122 -14.08 -13.72 5.38
N GLY A 123 -14.06 -12.50 5.94
CA GLY A 123 -13.04 -11.49 5.66
C GLY A 123 -13.22 -10.74 4.34
N VAL A 124 -14.16 -11.10 3.48
CA VAL A 124 -14.42 -10.44 2.19
C VAL A 124 -15.46 -9.35 2.35
N VAL A 125 -15.08 -8.08 2.21
CA VAL A 125 -15.98 -6.92 2.18
C VAL A 125 -16.68 -6.84 0.83
N GLY A 126 -17.93 -6.34 0.81
CA GLY A 126 -18.75 -6.23 -0.40
C GLY A 126 -19.72 -7.38 -0.55
N ALA A 127 -19.92 -8.19 0.48
CA ALA A 127 -20.95 -9.25 0.50
C ALA A 127 -22.33 -8.69 0.83
N PRO A 128 -23.44 -9.37 0.43
CA PRO A 128 -24.76 -9.12 0.97
C PRO A 128 -24.83 -9.62 2.43
N TYR A 129 -25.78 -9.08 3.20
CA TYR A 129 -26.06 -9.60 4.55
C TYR A 129 -26.73 -10.97 4.46
N ASP A 130 -26.40 -11.86 5.37
CA ASP A 130 -26.91 -13.24 5.45
C ASP A 130 -28.23 -13.35 6.24
N SER A 131 -28.62 -12.27 6.93
CA SER A 131 -29.82 -12.23 7.76
C SER A 131 -30.54 -10.89 7.71
N GLU A 132 -31.86 -10.94 7.85
CA GLU A 132 -32.72 -9.75 7.95
C GLU A 132 -32.32 -8.87 9.14
N ALA A 133 -31.95 -9.48 10.26
CA ALA A 133 -31.58 -8.75 11.48
C ALA A 133 -30.30 -7.93 11.28
N ALA A 134 -29.28 -8.50 10.63
CA ALA A 134 -28.04 -7.81 10.32
C ALA A 134 -28.28 -6.67 9.30
N ALA A 135 -29.04 -6.94 8.26
CA ALA A 135 -29.40 -5.94 7.25
C ALA A 135 -30.21 -4.77 7.86
N GLN A 136 -31.16 -5.08 8.75
CA GLN A 136 -31.96 -4.05 9.42
C GLN A 136 -31.11 -3.23 10.40
N ALA A 137 -30.14 -3.87 11.08
CA ALA A 137 -29.20 -3.16 11.94
C ALA A 137 -28.33 -2.18 11.13
N ALA A 138 -27.82 -2.62 9.98
CA ALA A 138 -27.07 -1.78 9.05
C ALA A 138 -27.91 -0.61 8.51
N LEU A 139 -29.16 -0.88 8.10
CA LEU A 139 -30.07 0.18 7.65
C LEU A 139 -30.32 1.23 8.75
N ASN A 140 -30.49 0.77 9.98
CA ASN A 140 -30.72 1.66 11.13
C ASN A 140 -29.48 2.46 11.54
N ALA A 141 -28.30 1.99 11.17
CA ALA A 141 -27.03 2.68 11.41
C ALA A 141 -26.75 3.78 10.38
N LEU A 142 -27.43 3.81 9.24
CA LEU A 142 -27.23 4.86 8.24
C LEU A 142 -27.49 6.25 8.84
N GLY A 143 -26.50 7.16 8.66
CA GLY A 143 -26.53 8.52 9.22
C GLY A 143 -26.03 8.65 10.66
N ASN A 144 -25.57 7.54 11.27
CA ASN A 144 -24.91 7.51 12.58
C ASN A 144 -23.88 6.39 12.68
N ALA A 145 -23.36 5.94 11.56
CA ALA A 145 -22.39 4.83 11.50
C ALA A 145 -21.08 5.21 12.22
N SER A 146 -20.67 6.47 12.13
CA SER A 146 -19.45 6.99 12.77
C SER A 146 -19.46 6.91 14.30
N ALA A 147 -20.63 6.67 14.93
CA ALA A 147 -20.69 6.40 16.37
C ALA A 147 -19.98 5.10 16.78
N SER A 148 -19.66 4.21 15.83
CA SER A 148 -18.84 3.01 16.06
C SER A 148 -17.34 3.29 16.17
N LEU A 149 -16.87 4.45 15.70
CA LEU A 149 -15.46 4.83 15.70
C LEU A 149 -15.05 5.56 16.98
N ASP A 150 -13.81 5.37 17.39
CA ASP A 150 -13.19 6.23 18.40
C ASP A 150 -12.70 7.53 17.77
N LEU A 151 -13.50 8.59 17.88
CA LEU A 151 -13.19 9.94 17.41
C LEU A 151 -12.69 10.87 18.52
N ALA A 152 -12.40 10.34 19.72
CA ALA A 152 -11.97 11.16 20.84
C ALA A 152 -10.63 11.85 20.55
N PRO A 153 -10.48 13.13 20.95
CA PRO A 153 -9.21 13.83 20.85
C PRO A 153 -8.09 13.11 21.61
N VAL A 154 -6.91 13.03 21.03
CA VAL A 154 -5.77 12.29 21.58
C VAL A 154 -4.77 13.25 22.23
N THR A 155 -4.58 13.11 23.54
CA THR A 155 -3.53 13.85 24.24
C THR A 155 -2.16 13.22 23.96
N PRO A 156 -1.14 14.02 23.55
CA PRO A 156 0.19 13.50 23.29
C PRO A 156 0.84 12.86 24.52
N VAL A 157 1.38 11.64 24.34
CA VAL A 157 2.18 10.93 25.34
C VAL A 157 3.49 10.51 24.68
N VAL A 158 4.57 11.21 25.01
CA VAL A 158 5.89 10.89 24.45
C VAL A 158 6.44 9.65 25.14
N THR A 159 6.62 8.58 24.37
CA THR A 159 7.25 7.33 24.81
C THR A 159 8.65 7.21 24.19
N ASP A 160 9.62 6.72 24.98
CA ASP A 160 10.95 6.41 24.46
C ASP A 160 10.96 4.96 23.94
N SER A 161 11.27 4.80 22.65
CA SER A 161 11.43 3.47 22.02
C SER A 161 12.71 2.76 22.41
N GLY A 162 13.65 3.44 23.10
CA GLY A 162 14.99 2.93 23.38
C GLY A 162 15.93 2.90 22.18
N LEU A 163 15.48 3.34 21.01
CA LEU A 163 16.31 3.45 19.81
C LEU A 163 17.38 4.54 19.96
N PRO A 164 18.54 4.43 19.28
CA PRO A 164 19.56 5.49 19.24
C PRO A 164 18.98 6.85 18.86
N ALA A 165 19.59 7.94 19.31
CA ALA A 165 19.07 9.29 19.05
C ALA A 165 19.05 9.66 17.57
N ASP A 166 19.96 9.09 16.79
CA ASP A 166 20.21 9.34 15.37
C ASP A 166 19.72 8.19 14.47
N TRP A 167 18.97 7.23 15.00
CA TRP A 167 18.56 6.05 14.23
C TRP A 167 17.90 6.41 12.91
N SER A 168 17.09 7.47 12.88
CA SER A 168 16.34 7.89 11.69
C SER A 168 17.20 8.56 10.61
N ASP A 169 18.45 8.93 10.95
CA ASP A 169 19.30 9.69 10.04
C ASP A 169 20.02 8.82 9.00
N TRP A 170 20.23 7.53 9.33
CA TRP A 170 21.04 6.63 8.50
C TRP A 170 20.50 5.18 8.38
N SER A 171 19.41 4.86 9.01
CA SER A 171 18.82 3.52 8.98
C SER A 171 18.49 3.06 7.57
N ALA A 172 18.80 1.80 7.31
CA ALA A 172 18.27 1.09 6.17
C ALA A 172 16.97 0.38 6.58
N PHE A 173 15.98 0.48 5.71
CA PHE A 173 14.63 -0.04 5.94
C PHE A 173 14.33 -1.24 5.04
N ILE A 174 13.37 -2.05 5.49
CA ILE A 174 12.68 -3.02 4.66
C ILE A 174 11.17 -2.71 4.67
N GLU A 175 10.58 -2.67 3.49
CA GLU A 175 9.14 -2.60 3.31
C GLU A 175 8.55 -4.01 3.42
N ILE A 176 7.54 -4.19 4.25
CA ILE A 176 6.89 -5.48 4.49
C ILE A 176 5.39 -5.37 4.23
N TYR A 177 4.91 -6.21 3.30
CA TYR A 177 3.52 -6.55 3.11
C TYR A 177 3.16 -7.68 4.08
N VAL A 178 2.46 -7.35 5.18
CA VAL A 178 2.18 -8.30 6.26
C VAL A 178 1.46 -9.54 5.76
N ARG A 179 0.41 -9.36 4.93
CA ARG A 179 -0.37 -10.43 4.29
C ARG A 179 0.49 -11.42 3.51
N GLY A 180 1.61 -10.98 2.95
CA GLY A 180 2.53 -11.80 2.15
C GLY A 180 3.79 -12.25 2.88
N TYR A 181 4.03 -11.89 4.15
CA TYR A 181 5.32 -12.10 4.76
C TYR A 181 5.47 -13.44 5.48
N GLN A 182 4.60 -13.75 6.45
CA GLN A 182 4.56 -15.03 7.16
C GLN A 182 3.19 -15.23 7.80
N ASP A 183 2.58 -16.37 7.53
CA ASP A 183 1.37 -16.85 8.17
C ASP A 183 1.72 -17.70 9.39
N SER A 184 1.13 -17.41 10.54
CA SER A 184 1.41 -18.12 11.80
C SER A 184 0.35 -19.15 12.17
N ASP A 185 -0.89 -19.02 11.68
CA ASP A 185 -2.02 -19.87 12.08
C ASP A 185 -2.49 -20.86 11.00
N GLY A 186 -2.02 -20.69 9.75
CA GLY A 186 -2.23 -21.62 8.65
C GLY A 186 -3.48 -21.33 7.83
N ASP A 187 -4.05 -20.14 7.93
CA ASP A 187 -5.21 -19.74 7.12
C ASP A 187 -4.84 -19.31 5.70
N GLY A 188 -3.55 -19.11 5.43
CA GLY A 188 -3.00 -18.74 4.14
C GLY A 188 -2.73 -17.24 3.99
N VAL A 189 -2.99 -16.44 5.00
CA VAL A 189 -2.75 -14.99 5.06
C VAL A 189 -1.65 -14.71 6.09
N GLY A 190 -0.70 -13.86 5.75
CA GLY A 190 0.34 -13.44 6.70
C GLY A 190 -0.21 -12.51 7.77
N ASP A 191 0.36 -12.59 8.96
CA ASP A 191 -0.14 -11.91 10.16
C ASP A 191 1.00 -11.32 11.02
N LEU A 192 0.64 -10.55 12.05
CA LEU A 192 1.60 -9.88 12.94
C LEU A 192 2.41 -10.85 13.80
N GLN A 193 1.85 -11.99 14.19
CA GLN A 193 2.55 -13.04 14.92
C GLN A 193 3.56 -13.74 14.01
N GLY A 194 3.22 -13.96 12.74
CA GLY A 194 4.13 -14.46 11.73
C GLY A 194 5.30 -13.51 11.53
N LEU A 195 5.05 -12.21 11.35
CA LEU A 195 6.12 -11.22 11.27
C LEU A 195 6.97 -11.19 12.53
N LEU A 196 6.36 -11.23 13.71
CA LEU A 196 7.08 -11.29 14.99
C LEU A 196 8.02 -12.48 15.04
N SER A 197 7.62 -13.65 14.54
CA SER A 197 8.46 -14.86 14.46
C SER A 197 9.71 -14.70 13.59
N ARG A 198 9.71 -13.71 12.69
CA ARG A 198 10.80 -13.44 11.71
C ARG A 198 11.70 -12.25 12.10
N LEU A 199 11.49 -11.63 13.26
CA LEU A 199 12.31 -10.48 13.70
C LEU A 199 13.79 -10.85 13.89
N ASP A 200 14.11 -12.08 14.30
CA ASP A 200 15.50 -12.51 14.43
C ASP A 200 16.21 -12.62 13.07
N TYR A 201 15.49 -13.02 12.02
CA TYR A 201 15.99 -12.99 10.65
C TYR A 201 16.30 -11.55 10.20
N LEU A 202 15.38 -10.62 10.43
CA LEU A 202 15.54 -9.20 10.07
C LEU A 202 16.69 -8.54 10.85
N GLN A 203 16.83 -8.86 12.15
CA GLN A 203 17.97 -8.41 12.93
C GLN A 203 19.28 -8.98 12.40
N GLY A 204 19.31 -10.28 12.08
CA GLY A 204 20.48 -10.98 11.50
C GLY A 204 20.85 -10.44 10.12
N LEU A 205 19.89 -9.97 9.35
CA LEU A 205 20.11 -9.28 8.07
C LEU A 205 20.78 -7.90 8.27
N GLY A 206 20.54 -7.24 9.41
CA GLY A 206 21.09 -5.92 9.74
C GLY A 206 20.09 -4.77 9.51
N ILE A 207 18.80 -5.08 9.38
CA ILE A 207 17.73 -4.08 9.24
C ILE A 207 17.59 -3.26 10.52
N LYS A 208 17.40 -1.94 10.35
CA LYS A 208 17.20 -0.99 11.45
C LYS A 208 15.82 -0.34 11.43
N GLY A 209 15.07 -0.48 10.35
CA GLY A 209 13.70 0.02 10.24
C GLY A 209 12.85 -0.91 9.39
N ILE A 210 11.60 -1.06 9.79
CA ILE A 210 10.56 -1.76 9.03
C ILE A 210 9.50 -0.73 8.64
N TRP A 211 9.19 -0.65 7.37
CA TRP A 211 7.98 -0.01 6.88
C TRP A 211 6.92 -1.09 6.68
N LEU A 212 5.86 -1.03 7.48
CA LEU A 212 4.68 -1.86 7.27
C LEU A 212 3.76 -1.18 6.27
N MET A 213 3.44 -1.85 5.15
CA MET A 213 2.29 -1.49 4.32
C MET A 213 1.04 -1.38 5.21
N PRO A 214 -0.07 -0.75 4.76
CA PRO A 214 -1.18 -0.47 5.67
C PRO A 214 -1.60 -1.66 6.53
N VAL A 215 -1.70 -1.42 7.84
CA VAL A 215 -2.09 -2.43 8.84
C VAL A 215 -3.40 -2.06 9.55
N PHE A 216 -4.02 -0.96 9.14
CA PHE A 216 -5.29 -0.52 9.70
C PHE A 216 -6.43 -1.32 9.11
N GLU A 217 -7.56 -1.40 9.84
CA GLU A 217 -8.77 -2.05 9.35
C GLU A 217 -9.17 -1.49 7.99
N SER A 218 -9.29 -2.36 6.98
CA SER A 218 -9.49 -1.98 5.59
C SER A 218 -10.67 -2.71 4.95
N ALA A 219 -11.10 -2.22 3.80
CA ALA A 219 -12.20 -2.79 3.03
C ALA A 219 -11.74 -3.57 1.79
N ASP A 220 -10.44 -3.68 1.54
CA ASP A 220 -9.96 -4.20 0.26
C ASP A 220 -9.43 -5.65 0.29
N ASN A 221 -9.20 -6.22 1.46
CA ASN A 221 -8.68 -7.58 1.66
C ASN A 221 -7.39 -7.87 0.86
N ASP A 222 -6.63 -6.86 0.52
CA ASP A 222 -5.36 -6.95 -0.20
C ASP A 222 -4.34 -5.96 0.39
N HIS A 223 -4.26 -4.78 -0.16
CA HIS A 223 -3.18 -3.82 0.11
C HIS A 223 -3.40 -2.94 1.33
N GLY A 224 -4.66 -2.81 1.84
CA GLY A 224 -5.00 -2.05 3.04
C GLY A 224 -5.21 -0.54 2.83
N TYR A 225 -5.10 -0.03 1.60
CA TYR A 225 -5.23 1.42 1.35
C TYR A 225 -6.68 1.93 1.41
N ALA A 226 -7.70 1.07 1.30
CA ALA A 226 -9.09 1.45 1.54
C ALA A 226 -9.41 1.37 3.05
N VAL A 227 -8.98 2.37 3.83
CA VAL A 227 -9.05 2.34 5.30
C VAL A 227 -10.48 2.53 5.80
N ALA A 228 -10.95 1.56 6.58
CA ALA A 228 -12.26 1.57 7.22
C ALA A 228 -12.23 2.12 8.66
N ASP A 229 -11.17 1.84 9.43
CA ASP A 229 -10.94 2.40 10.76
C ASP A 229 -9.45 2.68 10.97
N TYR A 230 -9.09 3.95 11.19
CA TYR A 230 -7.71 4.41 11.37
C TYR A 230 -7.10 4.07 12.73
N ARG A 231 -7.89 3.57 13.70
CA ARG A 231 -7.43 3.23 15.05
C ARG A 231 -7.60 1.75 15.39
N ALA A 232 -8.01 0.94 14.41
CA ALA A 232 -8.07 -0.52 14.51
C ALA A 232 -6.98 -1.17 13.69
N ILE A 233 -6.60 -2.40 14.07
CA ILE A 233 -5.73 -3.28 13.27
C ILE A 233 -6.60 -4.12 12.35
N GLU A 234 -6.14 -4.35 11.12
CA GLU A 234 -6.76 -5.26 10.15
C GLU A 234 -7.00 -6.63 10.78
N THR A 235 -8.25 -7.07 10.75
CA THR A 235 -8.68 -8.30 11.43
C THR A 235 -7.92 -9.54 10.97
N ASP A 236 -7.56 -9.62 9.68
CA ASP A 236 -6.75 -10.71 9.13
C ASP A 236 -5.31 -10.71 9.69
N TYR A 237 -4.82 -9.58 10.22
CA TYR A 237 -3.46 -9.48 10.74
C TYR A 237 -3.36 -9.72 12.24
N GLY A 238 -4.48 -9.74 12.95
CA GLY A 238 -4.53 -9.99 14.38
C GLY A 238 -5.15 -8.85 15.19
N THR A 239 -4.61 -8.60 16.38
CA THR A 239 -5.17 -7.65 17.33
C THR A 239 -4.23 -6.48 17.61
N MET A 240 -4.74 -5.44 18.26
CA MET A 240 -3.92 -4.35 18.78
C MET A 240 -2.84 -4.86 19.76
N ALA A 241 -3.14 -5.90 20.54
CA ALA A 241 -2.14 -6.50 21.45
C ALA A 241 -1.01 -7.19 20.68
N ASP A 242 -1.29 -7.82 19.54
CA ASP A 242 -0.28 -8.42 18.67
C ASP A 242 0.62 -7.35 18.05
N PHE A 243 0.04 -6.22 17.65
CA PHE A 243 0.80 -5.07 17.14
C PHE A 243 1.71 -4.46 18.22
N GLU A 244 1.21 -4.25 19.44
CA GLU A 244 2.01 -3.76 20.55
C GLU A 244 3.13 -4.74 20.93
N ALA A 245 2.89 -6.05 20.86
CA ALA A 245 3.91 -7.08 21.07
C ALA A 245 4.99 -7.04 19.98
N LEU A 246 4.60 -6.84 18.71
CA LEU A 246 5.53 -6.66 17.60
C LEU A 246 6.42 -5.43 17.80
N LEU A 247 5.84 -4.28 18.17
CA LEU A 247 6.59 -3.06 18.48
C LEU A 247 7.62 -3.29 19.58
N ALA A 248 7.20 -3.86 20.71
CA ALA A 248 8.08 -4.12 21.83
C ALA A 248 9.24 -5.08 21.46
N ALA A 249 8.96 -6.12 20.68
CA ALA A 249 9.94 -7.09 20.23
C ALA A 249 10.93 -6.51 19.21
N ALA A 250 10.48 -5.63 18.32
CA ALA A 250 11.31 -4.92 17.36
C ALA A 250 12.25 -3.92 18.07
N HIS A 251 11.71 -3.10 18.99
CA HIS A 251 12.50 -2.17 19.80
C HIS A 251 13.58 -2.88 20.62
N ALA A 252 13.27 -4.04 21.22
CA ALA A 252 14.24 -4.84 21.95
C ALA A 252 15.42 -5.32 21.06
N ARG A 253 15.25 -5.33 19.74
CA ARG A 253 16.27 -5.68 18.75
C ARG A 253 16.92 -4.46 18.08
N GLY A 254 16.55 -3.24 18.51
CA GLY A 254 17.03 -1.99 17.90
C GLY A 254 16.44 -1.73 16.50
N ILE A 255 15.26 -2.27 16.23
CA ILE A 255 14.53 -2.10 14.95
C ILE A 255 13.35 -1.15 15.18
N ALA A 256 13.29 -0.10 14.39
CA ALA A 256 12.16 0.84 14.34
C ALA A 256 11.02 0.29 13.50
N ILE A 257 9.78 0.67 13.82
CA ILE A 257 8.60 0.36 13.00
C ILE A 257 7.92 1.65 12.58
N ILE A 258 7.83 1.89 11.27
CA ILE A 258 6.98 2.93 10.69
C ILE A 258 5.79 2.27 9.99
N VAL A 259 4.63 2.93 10.05
CA VAL A 259 3.40 2.44 9.44
C VAL A 259 2.99 3.32 8.27
N ASP A 260 2.31 2.71 7.29
CA ASP A 260 1.72 3.44 6.19
C ASP A 260 0.50 4.23 6.65
N TYR A 261 0.38 5.49 6.24
CA TYR A 261 -0.70 6.36 6.63
C TYR A 261 -1.39 6.99 5.42
N VAL A 262 -2.63 6.60 5.18
CA VAL A 262 -3.47 7.07 4.08
C VAL A 262 -4.25 8.30 4.54
N MET A 263 -3.80 9.52 4.16
CA MET A 263 -4.47 10.75 4.55
C MET A 263 -5.48 11.23 3.51
N ASN A 264 -5.31 10.86 2.25
CA ASN A 264 -6.07 11.38 1.12
C ASN A 264 -7.53 10.90 1.12
N HIS A 265 -7.77 9.63 1.37
CA HIS A 265 -9.07 9.00 1.18
C HIS A 265 -9.36 7.96 2.26
N ALA A 266 -10.62 7.57 2.36
CA ALA A 266 -11.06 6.44 3.18
C ALA A 266 -11.68 5.35 2.29
N ALA A 267 -12.03 4.20 2.88
CA ALA A 267 -12.90 3.24 2.23
C ALA A 267 -14.33 3.81 2.04
N SER A 268 -15.01 3.40 0.99
CA SER A 268 -16.44 3.71 0.83
C SER A 268 -17.32 3.05 1.91
N THR A 269 -16.79 2.08 2.65
CA THR A 269 -17.42 1.47 3.83
C THR A 269 -17.01 2.12 5.15
N ASN A 270 -16.11 3.10 5.12
CA ASN A 270 -15.72 3.84 6.31
C ASN A 270 -16.97 4.49 6.93
N PRO A 271 -17.23 4.31 8.24
CA PRO A 271 -18.42 4.84 8.89
C PRO A 271 -18.63 6.36 8.75
N LEU A 272 -17.55 7.14 8.63
CA LEU A 272 -17.63 8.58 8.34
C LEU A 272 -18.21 8.84 6.95
N PHE A 273 -17.78 8.07 5.95
CA PHE A 273 -18.31 8.21 4.60
C PHE A 273 -19.74 7.71 4.50
N LEU A 274 -20.09 6.60 5.18
CA LEU A 274 -21.46 6.11 5.23
C LEU A 274 -22.42 7.15 5.79
N ASP A 275 -22.02 7.88 6.82
CA ASP A 275 -22.81 9.01 7.36
C ASP A 275 -22.89 10.15 6.33
N ALA A 276 -21.79 10.51 5.67
CA ALA A 276 -21.76 11.55 4.63
C ALA A 276 -22.69 11.23 3.47
N THR A 277 -22.84 9.95 3.07
CA THR A 277 -23.71 9.54 1.97
C THR A 277 -25.19 9.81 2.21
N THR A 278 -25.61 10.04 3.47
CA THR A 278 -27.01 10.34 3.80
C THR A 278 -27.42 11.77 3.43
N GLY A 279 -26.48 12.62 3.00
CA GLY A 279 -26.72 13.93 2.42
C GLY A 279 -26.31 15.11 3.29
N PRO A 280 -26.47 16.35 2.77
CA PRO A 280 -25.89 17.56 3.35
C PRO A 280 -26.46 17.98 4.73
N ALA A 281 -27.46 17.27 5.24
CA ALA A 281 -27.96 17.47 6.60
C ALA A 281 -27.15 16.70 7.66
N ASN A 282 -26.30 15.75 7.25
CA ASN A 282 -25.43 15.01 8.15
C ASN A 282 -24.15 15.83 8.45
N ASP A 283 -23.69 15.82 9.70
CA ASP A 283 -22.50 16.55 10.15
C ASP A 283 -21.19 16.01 9.54
N LYS A 284 -21.20 14.80 8.98
CA LYS A 284 -20.07 14.21 8.27
C LYS A 284 -20.06 14.48 6.76
N TYR A 285 -21.10 15.11 6.22
CA TYR A 285 -21.17 15.39 4.78
C TYR A 285 -19.95 16.19 4.31
N ASP A 286 -19.60 17.29 4.99
CA ASP A 286 -18.48 18.17 4.67
C ASP A 286 -17.09 17.57 5.03
N TRP A 287 -17.06 16.34 5.51
CA TRP A 287 -15.81 15.61 5.76
C TRP A 287 -15.19 15.03 4.48
N PHE A 288 -15.99 14.93 3.41
CA PHE A 288 -15.57 14.47 2.09
C PHE A 288 -15.81 15.54 1.05
N VAL A 289 -15.18 15.40 -0.11
CA VAL A 289 -15.31 16.39 -1.19
C VAL A 289 -16.55 16.08 -2.02
N TRP A 290 -17.50 17.01 -2.04
CA TRP A 290 -18.77 16.91 -2.75
C TRP A 290 -19.02 18.10 -3.67
N GLU A 291 -19.72 17.86 -4.79
CA GLU A 291 -20.18 18.91 -5.69
C GLU A 291 -21.59 18.60 -6.23
N GLU A 292 -22.34 19.65 -6.50
CA GLU A 292 -23.64 19.61 -7.17
C GLU A 292 -23.85 20.91 -7.95
N PRO A 293 -24.03 20.88 -9.30
CA PRO A 293 -24.09 19.70 -10.16
C PRO A 293 -22.71 19.09 -10.43
N LYS A 294 -22.68 17.89 -11.08
CA LYS A 294 -21.43 17.24 -11.48
C LYS A 294 -20.47 18.20 -12.16
N PRO A 295 -19.25 18.37 -11.64
CA PRO A 295 -18.21 19.14 -12.32
C PRO A 295 -17.81 18.52 -13.66
N VAL A 296 -17.41 19.37 -14.61
CA VAL A 296 -17.04 18.95 -15.96
C VAL A 296 -15.57 19.26 -16.25
N GLY A 297 -15.00 18.53 -17.19
CA GLY A 297 -13.62 18.77 -17.67
C GLY A 297 -12.53 18.12 -16.81
N TRP A 298 -12.89 17.33 -15.82
CA TRP A 298 -11.93 16.59 -14.99
C TRP A 298 -11.46 15.31 -15.68
N ASN A 299 -10.15 15.08 -15.64
CA ASN A 299 -9.52 13.87 -16.13
C ASN A 299 -8.21 13.67 -15.39
N THR A 300 -8.23 12.88 -14.31
CA THR A 300 -7.08 12.53 -13.49
C THR A 300 -6.34 11.31 -14.07
N PHE A 301 -5.31 10.81 -13.39
CA PHE A 301 -4.63 9.56 -13.80
C PHE A 301 -5.59 8.35 -13.85
N ALA A 302 -6.68 8.36 -13.06
CA ALA A 302 -7.71 7.33 -13.05
C ALA A 302 -8.98 7.71 -13.84
N GLY A 303 -8.92 8.77 -14.65
CA GLY A 303 -10.05 9.29 -15.43
C GLY A 303 -10.90 10.31 -14.69
N ASP A 304 -12.23 10.28 -14.92
CA ASP A 304 -13.17 11.18 -14.25
C ASP A 304 -13.29 10.80 -12.76
N PRO A 305 -12.94 11.68 -11.81
CA PRO A 305 -12.93 11.34 -10.38
C PRO A 305 -14.31 11.46 -9.69
N TRP A 306 -15.32 12.02 -10.36
CA TRP A 306 -16.61 12.34 -9.76
C TRP A 306 -17.59 11.16 -9.81
N ARG A 307 -18.10 10.75 -8.65
CA ARG A 307 -18.98 9.59 -8.46
C ARG A 307 -20.31 10.02 -7.87
N ASN A 308 -21.42 9.49 -8.37
CA ASN A 308 -22.76 9.81 -7.88
C ASN A 308 -23.22 8.78 -6.85
N ASN A 309 -23.71 9.23 -5.69
CA ASN A 309 -24.37 8.36 -4.71
C ASN A 309 -25.89 8.64 -4.54
N GLY A 310 -26.44 9.55 -5.33
CA GLY A 310 -27.85 9.98 -5.24
C GLY A 310 -28.07 11.23 -4.40
N ASN A 311 -27.15 11.62 -3.53
CA ASN A 311 -27.21 12.83 -2.70
C ASN A 311 -26.17 13.89 -3.10
N GLY A 312 -25.42 13.64 -4.19
CA GLY A 312 -24.40 14.53 -4.73
C GLY A 312 -23.33 13.74 -5.49
N TRP A 313 -22.33 14.48 -5.97
CA TRP A 313 -21.18 13.91 -6.64
C TRP A 313 -19.97 14.04 -5.72
N TYR A 314 -19.49 12.90 -5.17
CA TYR A 314 -18.28 12.88 -4.37
C TYR A 314 -17.04 12.69 -5.25
N TYR A 315 -15.92 13.21 -4.76
CA TYR A 315 -14.63 13.05 -5.38
C TYR A 315 -13.96 11.77 -4.89
N GLY A 316 -13.39 11.00 -5.79
CA GLY A 316 -12.62 9.79 -5.51
C GLY A 316 -11.57 9.63 -6.59
N VAL A 317 -10.36 10.21 -6.36
CA VAL A 317 -9.30 10.28 -7.37
C VAL A 317 -8.81 8.90 -7.80
N PHE A 318 -8.79 7.93 -6.90
CA PHE A 318 -8.37 6.56 -7.19
C PHE A 318 -9.52 5.70 -7.73
N SER A 319 -10.66 5.70 -7.02
CA SER A 319 -11.80 4.87 -7.41
C SER A 319 -13.10 5.31 -6.72
N ALA A 320 -14.22 4.71 -7.12
CA ALA A 320 -15.50 4.90 -6.41
C ALA A 320 -15.47 4.31 -4.99
N LEU A 321 -14.58 3.37 -4.70
CA LEU A 321 -14.47 2.73 -3.39
C LEU A 321 -13.52 3.46 -2.43
N MET A 322 -12.89 4.55 -2.89
CA MET A 322 -11.94 5.37 -2.13
C MET A 322 -12.32 6.85 -2.24
N PRO A 323 -13.36 7.31 -1.49
CA PRO A 323 -13.76 8.71 -1.46
C PRO A 323 -12.70 9.56 -0.76
N ASP A 324 -12.37 10.71 -1.36
CA ASP A 324 -11.36 11.62 -0.85
C ASP A 324 -11.92 12.48 0.28
N PHE A 325 -11.13 12.60 1.36
CA PHE A 325 -11.44 13.50 2.46
C PHE A 325 -11.37 14.97 2.04
N ASN A 326 -12.26 15.80 2.60
CA ASN A 326 -12.17 17.24 2.49
C ASN A 326 -11.14 17.80 3.48
N LEU A 327 -9.86 17.78 3.09
CA LEU A 327 -8.76 18.30 3.92
C LEU A 327 -8.76 19.84 4.08
N ARG A 328 -9.75 20.55 3.50
CA ARG A 328 -10.02 21.96 3.79
C ARG A 328 -10.87 22.13 5.05
N ASN A 329 -11.58 21.08 5.47
CA ASN A 329 -12.31 21.05 6.71
C ASN A 329 -11.35 20.85 7.90
N PRO A 330 -11.25 21.81 8.85
CA PRO A 330 -10.32 21.70 9.96
C PRO A 330 -10.62 20.51 10.89
N GLU A 331 -11.86 20.06 11.00
CA GLU A 331 -12.21 18.87 11.80
C GLU A 331 -11.61 17.60 11.20
N VAL A 332 -11.53 17.50 9.87
CA VAL A 332 -10.90 16.38 9.16
C VAL A 332 -9.39 16.41 9.40
N VAL A 333 -8.77 17.58 9.32
CA VAL A 333 -7.34 17.73 9.62
C VAL A 333 -7.04 17.35 11.06
N ASP A 334 -7.83 17.84 12.02
CA ASP A 334 -7.67 17.50 13.45
C ASP A 334 -7.85 15.99 13.70
N TYR A 335 -8.82 15.36 13.02
CA TYR A 335 -9.00 13.90 13.07
C TYR A 335 -7.76 13.15 12.62
N HIS A 336 -7.17 13.50 11.48
CA HIS A 336 -5.94 12.86 11.01
C HIS A 336 -4.76 13.12 11.96
N LEU A 337 -4.60 14.33 12.47
CA LEU A 337 -3.56 14.64 13.44
C LEU A 337 -3.73 13.86 14.75
N ASP A 338 -4.97 13.63 15.19
CA ASP A 338 -5.26 12.81 16.37
C ASP A 338 -4.99 11.32 16.11
N ASN A 339 -5.24 10.82 14.91
CA ASN A 339 -4.84 9.45 14.54
C ASN A 339 -3.31 9.28 14.53
N LEU A 340 -2.55 10.27 14.04
CA LEU A 340 -1.09 10.25 14.16
C LEU A 340 -0.65 10.21 15.63
N ARG A 341 -1.26 11.04 16.51
CA ARG A 341 -0.99 11.02 17.97
C ARG A 341 -1.31 9.66 18.59
N PHE A 342 -2.43 9.03 18.17
CA PHE A 342 -2.83 7.72 18.66
C PHE A 342 -1.72 6.68 18.42
N TRP A 343 -1.21 6.57 17.21
CA TRP A 343 -0.16 5.61 16.86
C TRP A 343 1.19 5.96 17.47
N LEU A 344 1.55 7.25 17.54
CA LEU A 344 2.76 7.71 18.21
C LEU A 344 2.72 7.40 19.72
N ASN A 345 1.55 7.55 20.36
CA ASN A 345 1.36 7.16 21.78
C ASN A 345 1.50 5.64 21.99
N LYS A 346 1.16 4.83 20.98
CA LYS A 346 1.39 3.37 20.97
C LYS A 346 2.86 2.99 20.82
N GLY A 347 3.71 3.91 20.39
CA GLY A 347 5.15 3.69 20.25
C GLY A 347 5.62 3.53 18.79
N VAL A 348 4.76 3.75 17.80
CA VAL A 348 5.16 3.77 16.38
C VAL A 348 6.27 4.80 16.16
N ASP A 349 7.32 4.42 15.43
CA ASP A 349 8.52 5.24 15.27
C ASP A 349 8.42 6.24 14.11
N GLY A 350 7.33 6.21 13.36
CA GLY A 350 7.09 7.14 12.28
C GLY A 350 6.09 6.64 11.26
N PHE A 351 6.02 7.35 10.13
CA PHE A 351 5.03 7.08 9.09
C PHE A 351 5.62 7.19 7.69
N ARG A 352 5.10 6.35 6.80
CA ARG A 352 5.09 6.61 5.36
C ARG A 352 3.75 7.21 5.00
N PHE A 353 3.73 8.37 4.37
CA PHE A 353 2.50 9.00 3.89
C PHE A 353 2.22 8.63 2.45
N ASP A 354 1.04 8.06 2.24
CA ASP A 354 0.52 7.64 0.96
C ASP A 354 0.09 8.82 0.09
N ALA A 355 0.36 8.75 -1.21
CA ALA A 355 -0.22 9.57 -2.28
C ALA A 355 -0.30 11.09 -1.99
N VAL A 356 0.73 11.66 -1.36
CA VAL A 356 0.68 13.06 -0.90
C VAL A 356 0.58 14.10 -2.02
N GLY A 357 0.77 13.70 -3.27
CA GLY A 357 0.61 14.57 -4.42
C GLY A 357 -0.84 15.02 -4.68
N VAL A 358 -1.84 14.29 -4.19
CA VAL A 358 -3.26 14.47 -4.53
C VAL A 358 -4.15 14.86 -3.35
N LEU A 359 -3.56 15.35 -2.24
CA LEU A 359 -4.31 15.71 -1.02
C LEU A 359 -5.29 16.88 -1.20
N PHE A 360 -5.05 17.76 -2.17
CA PHE A 360 -5.92 18.88 -2.49
C PHE A 360 -6.11 18.99 -3.99
N GLU A 361 -7.34 19.28 -4.38
CA GLU A 361 -7.76 19.58 -5.74
C GLU A 361 -8.26 21.04 -5.84
N ASN A 362 -7.71 21.82 -6.78
CA ASN A 362 -8.08 23.22 -7.02
C ASN A 362 -8.81 23.42 -8.35
N GLY A 363 -9.11 22.32 -9.07
CA GLY A 363 -9.80 22.37 -10.36
C GLY A 363 -9.36 21.27 -11.31
N PRO A 364 -9.98 21.17 -12.47
CA PRO A 364 -9.74 20.05 -13.40
C PRO A 364 -8.31 19.99 -13.97
N ASN A 365 -7.55 21.09 -13.92
CA ASN A 365 -6.14 21.13 -14.33
C ASN A 365 -5.16 21.26 -13.13
N ASP A 366 -5.69 21.43 -11.93
CA ASP A 366 -4.94 21.69 -10.70
C ASP A 366 -5.41 20.73 -9.60
N TRP A 367 -5.51 19.43 -9.93
CA TRP A 367 -6.01 18.37 -9.05
C TRP A 367 -4.88 17.63 -8.30
N ASN A 368 -3.60 17.92 -8.60
CA ASN A 368 -2.43 17.33 -7.96
C ASN A 368 -1.34 18.40 -7.71
N LEU A 369 -0.35 18.07 -6.88
CA LEU A 369 0.85 18.87 -6.57
C LEU A 369 0.53 20.29 -6.09
N GLN A 370 -0.55 20.45 -5.33
CA GLN A 370 -0.98 21.75 -4.86
C GLN A 370 -0.11 22.27 -3.70
N PRO A 371 0.10 23.60 -3.58
CA PRO A 371 0.89 24.18 -2.49
C PRO A 371 0.36 23.83 -1.09
N GLU A 372 -0.95 23.64 -0.95
CA GLU A 372 -1.61 23.26 0.28
C GLU A 372 -1.14 21.90 0.80
N ASN A 373 -0.76 20.96 -0.09
CA ASN A 373 -0.19 19.67 0.29
C ASN A 373 1.01 19.86 1.22
N HIS A 374 1.94 20.76 0.83
CA HIS A 374 3.16 21.02 1.60
C HIS A 374 2.86 21.64 2.97
N VAL A 375 1.85 22.51 3.06
CA VAL A 375 1.43 23.14 4.34
C VAL A 375 0.92 22.10 5.30
N LEU A 376 0.01 21.22 4.85
CA LEU A 376 -0.55 20.15 5.68
C LEU A 376 0.52 19.14 6.09
N LEU A 377 1.38 18.73 5.17
CA LEU A 377 2.46 17.78 5.45
C LEU A 377 3.49 18.35 6.42
N ASN A 378 3.80 19.65 6.33
CA ASN A 378 4.67 20.31 7.31
C ASN A 378 4.03 20.37 8.70
N GLN A 379 2.72 20.53 8.79
CA GLN A 379 1.98 20.44 10.05
C GLN A 379 2.09 19.03 10.67
N ALA A 380 1.89 17.98 9.86
CA ALA A 380 2.08 16.60 10.29
C ALA A 380 3.54 16.32 10.70
N GLN A 381 4.52 16.76 9.92
CA GLN A 381 5.94 16.63 10.24
C GLN A 381 6.29 17.29 11.58
N THR A 382 5.79 18.49 11.81
CA THR A 382 6.01 19.24 13.05
C THR A 382 5.44 18.49 14.25
N LEU A 383 4.23 17.91 14.12
CA LEU A 383 3.63 17.09 15.14
C LEU A 383 4.50 15.85 15.43
N ILE A 384 4.89 15.10 14.39
CA ILE A 384 5.69 13.87 14.49
C ILE A 384 7.05 14.19 15.15
N ALA A 385 7.72 15.26 14.73
CA ALA A 385 8.99 15.70 15.29
C ALA A 385 8.87 16.05 16.80
N GLY A 386 7.72 16.53 17.24
CA GLY A 386 7.42 16.84 18.65
C GLY A 386 7.52 15.63 19.58
N TYR A 387 7.39 14.41 19.08
CA TYR A 387 7.58 13.18 19.83
C TYR A 387 9.07 12.76 19.97
N GLY A 388 9.96 13.46 19.27
CA GLY A 388 11.41 13.15 19.25
C GLY A 388 11.73 11.81 18.60
N LYS A 389 12.86 11.69 17.93
CA LYS A 389 13.34 10.43 17.32
C LYS A 389 12.27 9.72 16.47
N ARG A 390 11.50 10.44 15.67
CA ARG A 390 10.46 9.87 14.80
C ARG A 390 10.76 10.17 13.35
N PHE A 391 10.32 9.28 12.47
CA PHE A 391 10.61 9.30 11.04
C PHE A 391 9.36 9.64 10.23
N MET A 392 9.53 10.39 9.15
CA MET A 392 8.49 10.65 8.17
C MET A 392 9.07 10.54 6.77
N VAL A 393 8.40 9.83 5.88
CA VAL A 393 8.73 9.76 4.45
C VAL A 393 7.44 9.79 3.64
N CYS A 394 7.45 10.45 2.49
CA CYS A 394 6.28 10.61 1.64
C CYS A 394 6.42 9.93 0.29
N GLU A 395 5.30 9.43 -0.20
CA GLU A 395 5.14 9.02 -1.58
C GLU A 395 4.73 10.22 -2.44
N ALA A 396 5.66 10.70 -3.26
CA ALA A 396 5.46 11.84 -4.16
C ALA A 396 6.18 11.59 -5.50
N PRO A 397 5.70 10.66 -6.35
CA PRO A 397 6.42 10.21 -7.55
C PRO A 397 6.68 11.33 -8.56
N ASP A 398 5.78 12.32 -8.66
CA ASP A 398 5.87 13.38 -9.66
C ASP A 398 6.84 14.50 -9.28
N ASP A 399 7.02 14.81 -7.98
CA ASP A 399 7.96 15.83 -7.50
C ASP A 399 8.60 15.49 -6.15
N PRO A 400 9.40 14.41 -6.06
CA PRO A 400 9.96 13.95 -4.79
C PRO A 400 10.88 14.97 -4.11
N LEU A 401 11.58 15.82 -4.86
CA LEU A 401 12.48 16.82 -4.26
C LEU A 401 11.71 17.92 -3.52
N ALA A 402 10.61 18.41 -4.07
CA ALA A 402 9.77 19.40 -3.40
C ALA A 402 9.19 18.83 -2.10
N TYR A 403 8.75 17.56 -2.12
CA TYR A 403 8.21 16.91 -0.93
C TYR A 403 9.30 16.49 0.07
N ALA A 404 10.52 16.21 -0.36
CA ALA A 404 11.65 15.95 0.53
C ALA A 404 12.12 17.18 1.31
N ALA A 405 11.73 18.38 0.88
CA ALA A 405 12.11 19.63 1.55
C ALA A 405 11.69 19.66 3.03
N ALA A 406 12.51 20.31 3.87
CA ALA A 406 12.25 20.43 5.32
C ALA A 406 10.94 21.18 5.64
N THR A 407 10.40 21.95 4.71
CA THR A 407 9.13 22.68 4.79
C THR A 407 7.93 21.88 4.27
N SER A 408 8.11 20.59 4.01
CA SER A 408 7.09 19.64 3.57
C SER A 408 7.20 18.36 4.41
N CYS A 409 7.45 17.20 3.79
CA CYS A 409 7.61 15.92 4.49
C CYS A 409 8.96 15.75 5.19
N GLY A 410 10.00 16.47 4.73
CA GLY A 410 11.37 16.27 5.19
C GLY A 410 12.10 15.09 4.56
N ARG A 411 11.38 14.09 3.99
CA ARG A 411 11.92 13.00 3.17
C ARG A 411 10.86 12.52 2.18
N ALA A 412 11.29 12.03 1.01
CA ALA A 412 10.40 11.43 0.01
C ALA A 412 11.11 10.30 -0.75
N PHE A 413 10.34 9.35 -1.29
CA PHE A 413 10.88 8.27 -2.11
C PHE A 413 11.35 8.78 -3.47
N ALA A 414 12.53 8.30 -3.90
CA ALA A 414 13.18 8.68 -5.15
C ALA A 414 12.75 7.79 -6.33
N PHE A 415 11.50 7.82 -6.75
CA PHE A 415 10.95 6.96 -7.81
C PHE A 415 11.67 7.08 -9.17
N GLN A 416 12.36 8.17 -9.43
CA GLN A 416 13.15 8.36 -10.65
C GLN A 416 14.52 7.66 -10.63
N VAL A 417 14.99 7.18 -9.45
CA VAL A 417 16.35 6.64 -9.28
C VAL A 417 16.49 5.17 -9.68
N PRO A 418 15.51 4.25 -9.43
CA PRO A 418 15.62 2.84 -9.78
C PRO A 418 16.01 2.59 -11.24
N GLY A 419 15.29 3.21 -12.17
CA GLY A 419 15.57 3.11 -13.60
C GLY A 419 16.98 3.59 -13.97
N ALA A 420 17.45 4.67 -13.34
CA ALA A 420 18.81 5.19 -13.55
C ALA A 420 19.90 4.25 -13.01
N ILE A 421 19.65 3.57 -11.88
CA ILE A 421 20.55 2.54 -11.34
C ILE A 421 20.60 1.35 -12.31
N PHE A 422 19.46 0.84 -12.75
CA PHE A 422 19.42 -0.28 -13.69
C PHE A 422 20.07 0.06 -15.04
N ASN A 423 19.89 1.27 -15.53
CA ASN A 423 20.60 1.76 -16.72
C ASN A 423 22.12 1.78 -16.50
N SER A 424 22.58 2.25 -15.34
CA SER A 424 24.00 2.29 -15.02
C SER A 424 24.64 0.91 -15.06
N VAL A 425 24.02 -0.09 -14.41
CA VAL A 425 24.59 -1.45 -14.31
C VAL A 425 24.49 -2.22 -15.62
N ARG A 426 23.52 -1.91 -16.49
CA ARG A 426 23.41 -2.51 -17.83
C ARG A 426 24.39 -1.91 -18.82
N ASN A 427 24.57 -0.59 -18.79
CA ASN A 427 25.35 0.14 -19.78
C ASN A 427 26.84 0.27 -19.42
N GLY A 428 27.22 -0.05 -18.17
CA GLY A 428 28.60 0.08 -17.70
C GLY A 428 29.07 1.52 -17.55
N SER A 429 28.16 2.48 -17.38
CA SER A 429 28.42 3.90 -17.17
C SER A 429 27.32 4.51 -16.29
N ILE A 430 27.68 5.42 -15.39
CA ILE A 430 26.77 6.03 -14.43
C ILE A 430 25.73 6.91 -15.14
N ASP A 431 24.45 6.57 -14.95
CA ASP A 431 23.32 7.32 -15.51
C ASP A 431 23.22 8.72 -14.88
N VAL A 432 22.77 9.67 -15.68
CA VAL A 432 22.57 11.07 -15.24
C VAL A 432 21.60 11.18 -14.07
N GLY A 433 20.58 10.32 -13.99
CA GLY A 433 19.59 10.32 -12.90
C GLY A 433 20.21 10.03 -11.54
N VAL A 434 21.17 9.09 -11.46
CA VAL A 434 21.92 8.80 -10.22
C VAL A 434 22.69 10.04 -9.75
N VAL A 435 23.47 10.66 -10.65
CA VAL A 435 24.29 11.83 -10.31
C VAL A 435 23.41 13.04 -9.96
N SER A 436 22.31 13.23 -10.69
CA SER A 436 21.37 14.33 -10.43
C SER A 436 20.71 14.21 -9.06
N ALA A 437 20.27 13.00 -8.67
CA ALA A 437 19.70 12.77 -7.35
C ALA A 437 20.70 13.06 -6.22
N LEU A 438 21.95 12.62 -6.39
CA LEU A 438 23.00 12.83 -5.39
C LEU A 438 23.46 14.29 -5.28
N LYS A 439 23.42 15.06 -6.38
CA LYS A 439 23.86 16.47 -6.42
C LYS A 439 22.72 17.47 -6.22
N ALA A 440 21.49 17.01 -6.13
CA ALA A 440 20.34 17.89 -5.91
C ALA A 440 20.40 18.57 -4.55
N THR A 441 19.89 19.79 -4.46
CA THR A 441 19.58 20.40 -3.17
C THR A 441 18.56 19.51 -2.47
N ASP A 442 18.77 19.20 -1.19
CA ASP A 442 17.97 18.22 -0.44
C ASP A 442 18.02 16.77 -0.98
N GLY A 443 18.90 16.44 -1.93
CA GLY A 443 19.07 15.08 -2.46
C GLY A 443 19.37 14.02 -1.40
N GLU A 444 19.99 14.40 -0.29
CA GLU A 444 20.21 13.52 0.86
C GLU A 444 18.93 13.11 1.58
N ARG A 445 17.83 13.84 1.38
CA ARG A 445 16.52 13.58 1.94
C ARG A 445 15.68 12.62 1.07
N LEU A 446 16.21 12.24 -0.08
CA LEU A 446 15.59 11.24 -0.94
C LEU A 446 15.88 9.84 -0.38
N ALA A 447 14.80 9.12 -0.07
CA ALA A 447 14.85 7.71 0.29
C ALA A 447 14.89 6.86 -0.99
N TRP A 448 15.95 6.09 -1.19
CA TRP A 448 16.10 5.31 -2.43
C TRP A 448 15.51 3.91 -2.27
N ILE A 449 14.86 3.45 -3.33
CA ILE A 449 14.30 2.12 -3.51
C ILE A 449 14.82 1.52 -4.82
N LEU A 450 14.74 0.21 -5.01
CA LEU A 450 14.86 -0.43 -6.34
C LEU A 450 13.50 -0.84 -6.90
N SER A 451 12.57 -1.21 -6.02
CA SER A 451 11.15 -1.49 -6.30
C SER A 451 10.35 -1.32 -5.02
N ASN A 452 9.03 -1.40 -5.13
CA ASN A 452 8.11 -1.47 -3.99
C ASN A 452 6.91 -2.38 -4.33
N HIS A 453 5.84 -2.27 -3.58
CA HIS A 453 4.61 -3.04 -3.76
C HIS A 453 3.77 -2.61 -4.98
N ASP A 454 4.07 -1.49 -5.63
CA ASP A 454 3.31 -0.91 -6.74
C ASP A 454 4.04 -1.05 -8.07
N SER A 455 3.34 -1.54 -9.08
CA SER A 455 3.89 -1.79 -10.40
C SER A 455 4.28 -0.52 -11.18
N PHE A 456 3.78 0.65 -10.80
CA PHE A 456 4.21 1.91 -11.41
C PHE A 456 5.67 2.27 -11.05
N ALA A 457 6.17 1.80 -9.91
CA ALA A 457 7.59 1.91 -9.52
C ALA A 457 8.49 0.92 -10.27
N GLY A 458 7.89 -0.01 -10.99
CA GLY A 458 8.55 -1.07 -11.77
C GLY A 458 8.39 -2.46 -11.17
N ASP A 459 8.76 -3.46 -11.95
CA ASP A 459 8.81 -4.84 -11.51
C ASP A 459 9.86 -5.07 -10.41
N ARG A 460 9.83 -6.25 -9.75
CA ARG A 460 10.92 -6.65 -8.87
C ARG A 460 12.28 -6.60 -9.58
N PRO A 461 13.39 -6.24 -8.91
CA PRO A 461 14.70 -6.06 -9.55
C PRO A 461 15.17 -7.29 -10.34
N TRP A 462 14.82 -8.51 -9.89
CA TRP A 462 15.09 -9.75 -10.62
C TRP A 462 14.50 -9.73 -12.04
N ASN A 463 13.26 -9.30 -12.18
CA ASN A 463 12.59 -9.21 -13.50
C ASN A 463 13.20 -8.08 -14.33
N GLN A 464 13.44 -6.94 -13.73
CA GLN A 464 14.02 -5.79 -14.41
C GLN A 464 15.43 -6.06 -14.91
N LEU A 465 16.23 -6.86 -14.19
CA LEU A 465 17.60 -7.26 -14.58
C LEU A 465 17.68 -8.60 -15.31
N ASN A 466 16.54 -9.22 -15.67
CA ASN A 466 16.47 -10.51 -16.38
C ASN A 466 17.26 -11.62 -15.70
N GLY A 467 17.31 -11.63 -14.36
CA GLY A 467 18.03 -12.63 -13.58
C GLY A 467 19.56 -12.50 -13.61
N ASP A 468 20.11 -11.38 -14.07
CA ASP A 468 21.57 -11.10 -14.00
C ASP A 468 21.96 -10.80 -12.55
N VAL A 469 22.46 -11.82 -11.84
CA VAL A 469 22.86 -11.75 -10.42
C VAL A 469 23.97 -10.74 -10.18
N ASP A 470 24.92 -10.60 -11.10
CA ASP A 470 26.03 -9.63 -10.93
C ASP A 470 25.53 -8.19 -11.09
N ALA A 471 24.60 -7.94 -12.03
CA ALA A 471 23.95 -6.64 -12.17
C ALA A 471 23.07 -6.34 -10.95
N TYR A 472 22.41 -7.36 -10.39
CA TYR A 472 21.59 -7.23 -9.21
C TYR A 472 22.40 -6.78 -7.98
N LYS A 473 23.53 -7.48 -7.71
CA LYS A 473 24.45 -7.13 -6.63
C LYS A 473 24.99 -5.71 -6.78
N LEU A 474 25.37 -5.35 -7.99
CA LEU A 474 25.89 -4.02 -8.27
C LEU A 474 24.82 -2.91 -8.07
N ALA A 475 23.56 -3.19 -8.43
CA ALA A 475 22.45 -2.30 -8.16
C ALA A 475 22.22 -2.12 -6.65
N ALA A 476 22.30 -3.23 -5.89
CA ALA A 476 22.23 -3.20 -4.42
C ALA A 476 23.36 -2.37 -3.81
N GLU A 477 24.61 -2.53 -4.28
CA GLU A 477 25.75 -1.72 -3.85
C GLU A 477 25.53 -0.22 -4.09
N ILE A 478 24.96 0.16 -5.25
CA ILE A 478 24.70 1.56 -5.55
C ILE A 478 23.69 2.15 -4.56
N TYR A 479 22.47 1.57 -4.43
CA TYR A 479 21.44 2.26 -3.65
C TYR A 479 21.68 2.14 -2.13
N LEU A 480 22.18 0.99 -1.65
CA LEU A 480 22.46 0.80 -0.22
C LEU A 480 23.63 1.64 0.27
N LEU A 481 24.62 1.93 -0.57
CA LEU A 481 25.79 2.74 -0.18
C LEU A 481 25.61 4.23 -0.49
N ALA A 482 24.80 4.59 -1.49
CA ALA A 482 24.60 5.98 -1.89
C ALA A 482 23.47 6.68 -1.12
N SER A 483 22.40 5.98 -0.76
CA SER A 483 21.26 6.59 -0.04
C SER A 483 21.54 6.74 1.45
N ARG A 484 21.06 7.82 2.05
CA ARG A 484 21.02 8.01 3.50
C ARG A 484 20.05 6.99 4.14
N ASN A 485 18.83 6.91 3.63
CA ASN A 485 17.81 5.96 4.05
C ASN A 485 17.34 5.12 2.85
N PRO A 486 18.02 4.01 2.54
CA PRO A 486 17.54 3.07 1.52
C PRO A 486 16.42 2.19 2.07
N PHE A 487 15.47 1.83 1.20
CA PHE A 487 14.36 0.91 1.49
C PHE A 487 14.42 -0.25 0.51
N ALA A 488 14.51 -1.47 1.00
CA ALA A 488 14.34 -2.68 0.22
C ALA A 488 12.88 -3.17 0.32
N TYR A 489 12.32 -3.70 -0.74
CA TYR A 489 11.05 -4.40 -0.69
C TYR A 489 11.29 -5.85 -0.27
N TYR A 490 10.47 -6.43 0.63
CA TYR A 490 10.70 -7.80 1.13
C TYR A 490 10.91 -8.81 0.00
N GLY A 491 11.84 -9.75 0.20
CA GLY A 491 12.25 -10.72 -0.81
C GLY A 491 13.22 -10.18 -1.86
N GLU A 492 13.55 -8.88 -1.83
CA GLU A 492 14.60 -8.31 -2.65
C GLU A 492 15.96 -8.90 -2.26
N GLU A 493 16.19 -9.14 -0.96
CA GLU A 493 17.43 -9.70 -0.43
C GLU A 493 17.73 -11.13 -0.90
N VAL A 494 16.72 -11.87 -1.40
CA VAL A 494 16.88 -13.19 -2.01
C VAL A 494 16.56 -13.20 -3.50
N GLY A 495 16.34 -12.03 -4.09
CA GLY A 495 16.08 -11.92 -5.52
C GLY A 495 14.76 -12.54 -5.96
N MET A 496 13.68 -12.40 -5.20
CA MET A 496 12.34 -12.84 -5.61
C MET A 496 11.93 -12.20 -6.94
N ALA A 497 11.31 -13.01 -7.81
CA ALA A 497 10.70 -12.56 -9.04
C ALA A 497 9.21 -12.23 -8.86
N ASN A 498 8.62 -11.55 -9.84
CA ASN A 498 7.17 -11.43 -9.96
C ASN A 498 6.52 -12.82 -10.11
N ALA A 499 5.27 -12.98 -9.67
CA ALA A 499 4.47 -14.14 -10.06
C ALA A 499 4.19 -14.11 -11.57
N SER A 500 4.41 -15.25 -12.25
CA SER A 500 4.22 -15.33 -13.71
C SER A 500 2.77 -15.46 -14.15
N THR A 501 1.87 -15.79 -13.23
CA THR A 501 0.44 -16.02 -13.44
C THR A 501 -0.42 -14.78 -13.18
N LEU A 502 0.18 -13.73 -12.59
CA LEU A 502 -0.47 -12.50 -12.15
C LEU A 502 0.05 -11.30 -12.94
N SER A 503 -0.63 -10.17 -12.82
CA SER A 503 -0.24 -8.92 -13.48
C SER A 503 -0.44 -7.72 -12.55
N GLY A 504 0.15 -6.58 -12.89
CA GLY A 504 0.10 -5.36 -12.09
C GLY A 504 0.67 -5.61 -10.70
N ASP A 505 0.15 -4.92 -9.71
CA ASP A 505 0.63 -4.98 -8.33
C ASP A 505 0.55 -6.38 -7.72
N HIS A 506 -0.48 -7.16 -8.08
CA HIS A 506 -0.62 -8.52 -7.58
C HIS A 506 0.57 -9.42 -7.91
N ALA A 507 1.25 -9.17 -9.04
CA ALA A 507 2.44 -9.94 -9.41
C ALA A 507 3.65 -9.66 -8.50
N LEU A 508 3.68 -8.48 -7.86
CA LEU A 508 4.72 -8.04 -6.94
C LEU A 508 4.45 -8.50 -5.49
N ARG A 509 3.16 -8.58 -5.10
CA ARG A 509 2.66 -8.83 -3.73
C ARG A 509 2.49 -10.32 -3.47
N THR A 510 3.53 -11.12 -3.74
CA THR A 510 3.50 -12.58 -3.57
C THR A 510 3.94 -12.99 -2.17
N PRO A 511 3.54 -14.19 -1.67
CA PRO A 511 4.10 -14.77 -0.46
C PRO A 511 5.63 -14.80 -0.47
N MET A 512 6.24 -14.49 0.69
CA MET A 512 7.70 -14.51 0.87
C MET A 512 8.27 -15.91 0.63
N SER A 513 9.37 -15.97 -0.09
CA SER A 513 10.08 -17.23 -0.41
C SER A 513 11.03 -17.61 0.75
N TRP A 514 10.50 -18.26 1.79
CA TRP A 514 11.32 -18.76 2.90
C TRP A 514 12.05 -20.05 2.55
N THR A 515 11.41 -20.92 1.76
CA THR A 515 11.95 -22.21 1.34
C THR A 515 11.70 -22.45 -0.15
N SER A 516 12.37 -23.44 -0.74
CA SER A 516 12.17 -23.89 -2.13
C SER A 516 10.88 -24.70 -2.36
N ASP A 517 9.99 -24.80 -1.38
CA ASP A 517 8.70 -25.48 -1.54
C ASP A 517 7.79 -24.73 -2.53
N ASN A 518 7.47 -25.36 -3.65
CA ASN A 518 6.63 -24.78 -4.70
C ASN A 518 5.12 -24.72 -4.37
N VAL A 519 4.72 -25.16 -3.19
CA VAL A 519 3.31 -25.16 -2.75
C VAL A 519 3.05 -24.03 -1.77
N THR A 520 3.90 -23.88 -0.76
CA THR A 520 3.71 -22.93 0.32
C THR A 520 4.86 -21.93 0.47
N ALA A 521 5.99 -22.14 -0.19
CA ALA A 521 7.23 -21.36 -0.03
C ALA A 521 7.74 -21.32 1.43
N GLY A 522 7.22 -22.14 2.35
CA GLY A 522 7.45 -22.01 3.80
C GLY A 522 6.76 -20.80 4.42
N PHE A 523 5.91 -20.11 3.66
CA PHE A 523 5.13 -18.95 4.09
C PHE A 523 3.96 -19.35 5.00
N THR A 524 3.27 -20.43 4.69
CA THR A 524 2.09 -20.95 5.39
C THR A 524 2.16 -22.46 5.56
N THR A 525 1.36 -22.99 6.47
CA THR A 525 1.03 -24.42 6.56
C THR A 525 -0.26 -24.79 5.81
N GLY A 526 -1.02 -23.78 5.37
CA GLY A 526 -2.25 -23.88 4.61
C GLY A 526 -2.04 -23.66 3.10
N THR A 527 -3.05 -23.10 2.45
CA THR A 527 -2.97 -22.67 1.04
C THR A 527 -2.69 -21.18 1.01
N PRO A 528 -1.62 -20.72 0.36
CA PRO A 528 -1.33 -19.30 0.25
C PRO A 528 -2.49 -18.50 -0.38
N PHE A 529 -2.76 -17.30 0.12
CA PHE A 529 -3.80 -16.40 -0.40
C PHE A 529 -3.58 -16.00 -1.86
N ARG A 530 -2.35 -16.16 -2.36
CA ARG A 530 -1.93 -15.75 -3.71
C ARG A 530 -0.82 -16.65 -4.24
N ASP A 531 -0.67 -16.67 -5.58
CA ASP A 531 0.39 -17.42 -6.25
C ASP A 531 1.79 -16.98 -5.81
N LEU A 532 2.71 -17.95 -5.77
CA LEU A 532 4.09 -17.73 -5.34
C LEU A 532 4.93 -17.00 -6.39
N SER A 533 6.07 -16.47 -5.95
CA SER A 533 7.12 -15.97 -6.85
C SER A 533 7.52 -17.02 -7.91
N ALA A 534 7.73 -16.57 -9.15
CA ALA A 534 8.05 -17.46 -10.26
C ALA A 534 9.36 -18.25 -10.09
N ASN A 535 10.27 -17.78 -9.24
CA ASN A 535 11.59 -18.38 -9.00
C ASN A 535 11.78 -18.92 -7.56
N VAL A 536 10.70 -19.22 -6.85
CA VAL A 536 10.74 -19.73 -5.46
C VAL A 536 11.66 -20.96 -5.30
N ALA A 537 11.72 -21.81 -6.31
CA ALA A 537 12.54 -23.02 -6.28
C ALA A 537 14.06 -22.77 -6.23
N THR A 538 14.51 -21.55 -6.53
CA THR A 538 15.94 -21.20 -6.62
C THR A 538 16.31 -19.98 -5.79
N ASN A 539 15.36 -19.10 -5.54
CA ASN A 539 15.56 -17.82 -4.86
C ASN A 539 14.69 -17.79 -3.58
N ASN A 540 15.29 -18.22 -2.48
CA ASN A 540 14.63 -18.32 -1.20
C ASN A 540 15.65 -18.28 -0.05
N VAL A 541 15.17 -17.93 1.15
CA VAL A 541 16.03 -17.76 2.32
C VAL A 541 16.80 -19.05 2.67
N MET A 542 16.11 -20.20 2.68
CA MET A 542 16.72 -21.47 3.14
C MET A 542 17.93 -21.89 2.27
N ASP A 543 17.83 -21.70 0.96
CA ASP A 543 18.88 -22.12 0.04
C ASP A 543 20.03 -21.09 -0.07
N GLU A 544 19.82 -19.84 0.37
CA GLU A 544 20.82 -18.77 0.28
C GLU A 544 21.52 -18.48 1.62
N GLU A 545 20.90 -18.80 2.75
CA GLU A 545 21.44 -18.50 4.07
C GLU A 545 22.76 -19.23 4.33
N GLY A 546 23.82 -18.49 4.67
CA GLY A 546 25.17 -19.01 4.92
C GLY A 546 25.92 -19.43 3.63
N VAL A 547 25.34 -19.24 2.46
CA VAL A 547 25.98 -19.56 1.17
C VAL A 547 26.80 -18.36 0.69
N ALA A 548 28.11 -18.52 0.72
CA ALA A 548 29.02 -17.45 0.32
C ALA A 548 28.74 -17.00 -1.12
N GLY A 549 28.48 -15.72 -1.29
CA GLY A 549 28.20 -15.10 -2.57
C GLY A 549 26.73 -15.18 -3.04
N SER A 550 25.79 -15.73 -2.24
CA SER A 550 24.36 -15.59 -2.48
C SER A 550 23.92 -14.12 -2.45
N LEU A 551 22.70 -13.82 -2.92
CA LEU A 551 22.15 -12.47 -2.81
C LEU A 551 21.89 -12.12 -1.35
N LEU A 552 21.36 -13.03 -0.56
CA LEU A 552 21.08 -12.84 0.86
C LEU A 552 22.35 -12.44 1.64
N GLU A 553 23.47 -13.16 1.45
CA GLU A 553 24.72 -12.84 2.14
C GLU A 553 25.34 -11.54 1.62
N HIS A 554 25.10 -11.18 0.37
CA HIS A 554 25.53 -9.91 -0.21
C HIS A 554 24.78 -8.73 0.43
N TYR A 555 23.44 -8.80 0.51
CA TYR A 555 22.63 -7.79 1.19
C TYR A 555 22.97 -7.70 2.69
N ARG A 556 23.10 -8.84 3.36
CA ARG A 556 23.53 -8.90 4.77
C ARG A 556 24.86 -8.18 4.99
N GLY A 557 25.84 -8.42 4.12
CA GLY A 557 27.13 -7.75 4.19
C GLY A 557 27.05 -6.23 4.03
N LEU A 558 26.19 -5.74 3.13
CA LEU A 558 25.97 -4.31 2.92
C LEU A 558 25.25 -3.64 4.11
N TYR A 559 24.23 -4.27 4.68
CA TYR A 559 23.55 -3.76 5.86
C TYR A 559 24.47 -3.73 7.08
N GLN A 560 25.24 -4.78 7.31
CA GLN A 560 26.20 -4.86 8.41
C GLN A 560 27.35 -3.85 8.23
N LEU A 561 27.78 -3.58 7.00
CA LEU A 561 28.75 -2.53 6.71
C LEU A 561 28.22 -1.16 7.12
N ARG A 562 26.97 -0.85 6.79
CA ARG A 562 26.33 0.42 7.19
C ARG A 562 26.17 0.54 8.70
N ASP A 563 25.86 -0.56 9.40
CA ASP A 563 25.74 -0.60 10.85
C ASP A 563 27.11 -0.38 11.53
N ALA A 564 28.15 -1.01 11.02
CA ALA A 564 29.51 -0.88 11.54
C ALA A 564 30.13 0.51 11.29
N TYR A 565 29.75 1.15 10.20
CA TYR A 565 30.29 2.46 9.75
C TYR A 565 29.13 3.42 9.42
N SER A 566 28.50 3.95 10.47
CA SER A 566 27.30 4.81 10.33
C SER A 566 27.52 6.02 9.44
N VAL A 567 28.77 6.52 9.30
CA VAL A 567 29.14 7.59 8.38
C VAL A 567 28.74 7.33 6.92
N ILE A 568 28.63 6.06 6.50
CA ILE A 568 28.17 5.69 5.15
C ILE A 568 26.75 6.20 4.91
N GLY A 569 25.87 6.13 5.93
CA GLY A 569 24.51 6.66 5.88
C GLY A 569 24.39 8.09 6.41
N ALA A 570 24.98 8.38 7.58
CA ALA A 570 24.80 9.64 8.31
C ALA A 570 25.68 10.78 7.81
N GLY A 571 26.84 10.49 7.20
CA GLY A 571 27.79 11.52 6.76
C GLY A 571 27.25 12.38 5.61
N ASP A 572 27.67 13.65 5.56
CA ASP A 572 27.36 14.56 4.47
C ASP A 572 27.93 14.02 3.15
N SER A 573 27.12 14.03 2.10
CA SER A 573 27.45 13.41 0.81
C SER A 573 28.13 14.39 -0.14
N VAL A 574 29.29 14.01 -0.65
CA VAL A 574 29.99 14.73 -1.73
C VAL A 574 30.16 13.77 -2.92
N THR A 575 29.41 13.99 -3.98
CA THR A 575 29.51 13.21 -5.21
C THR A 575 30.64 13.74 -6.08
N LEU A 576 31.68 12.90 -6.27
CA LEU A 576 32.89 13.24 -7.02
C LEU A 576 32.81 12.86 -8.51
N SER A 577 31.88 11.95 -8.89
CA SER A 577 31.69 11.48 -10.27
C SER A 577 30.77 12.39 -11.08
N ASN A 578 30.85 12.23 -12.40
CA ASN A 578 29.92 12.81 -13.36
C ASN A 578 29.15 11.70 -14.10
N ALA A 579 28.03 12.07 -14.73
CA ALA A 579 27.29 11.19 -15.60
C ALA A 579 28.14 10.72 -16.79
N GLY A 580 27.96 9.46 -17.19
CA GLY A 580 28.72 8.84 -18.28
C GLY A 580 30.07 8.25 -17.86
N GLU A 581 30.55 8.53 -16.65
CA GLU A 581 31.77 7.89 -16.12
C GLU A 581 31.50 6.40 -15.77
N PRO A 582 32.51 5.52 -15.86
CA PRO A 582 32.36 4.09 -15.52
C PRO A 582 32.29 3.83 -14.02
N VAL A 583 32.56 4.84 -13.18
CA VAL A 583 32.71 4.70 -11.74
C VAL A 583 31.93 5.78 -11.02
N LEU A 584 31.13 5.38 -10.04
CA LEU A 584 30.52 6.27 -9.06
C LEU A 584 31.47 6.41 -7.86
N VAL A 585 31.83 7.66 -7.52
CA VAL A 585 32.66 7.98 -6.34
C VAL A 585 31.90 8.92 -5.43
N ILE A 586 31.67 8.49 -4.20
CA ILE A 586 31.00 9.28 -3.16
C ILE A 586 31.94 9.38 -1.96
N ARG A 587 32.14 10.58 -1.46
CA ARG A 587 32.75 10.83 -0.16
C ARG A 587 31.65 11.10 0.87
N ARG A 588 31.76 10.49 2.04
CA ARG A 588 30.90 10.74 3.20
C ARG A 588 31.68 11.41 4.29
N ASP A 589 31.25 12.59 4.70
CA ASP A 589 31.92 13.46 5.67
C ASP A 589 31.15 13.41 7.00
N GLY A 590 31.56 12.58 7.94
CA GLY A 590 31.13 12.59 9.34
C GLY A 590 32.06 13.47 10.18
N GLY A 591 31.64 13.92 11.36
CA GLY A 591 32.44 14.83 12.21
C GLY A 591 33.90 14.38 12.40
N ASN A 592 34.08 13.15 12.90
CA ASN A 592 35.39 12.53 13.13
C ASN A 592 35.65 11.32 12.20
N ASP A 593 34.79 11.08 11.24
CA ASP A 593 34.83 9.91 10.38
C ASP A 593 34.74 10.30 8.91
N ARG A 594 35.39 9.53 8.06
CA ARG A 594 35.37 9.72 6.61
C ARG A 594 35.22 8.38 5.92
N ALA A 595 34.26 8.27 4.98
CA ALA A 595 34.19 7.14 4.08
C ALA A 595 34.33 7.57 2.61
N VAL A 596 35.00 6.75 1.82
CA VAL A 596 35.10 6.89 0.36
C VAL A 596 34.51 5.63 -0.26
N ILE A 597 33.39 5.78 -0.94
CA ILE A 597 32.64 4.73 -1.63
C ILE A 597 32.93 4.83 -3.11
N VAL A 598 33.37 3.73 -3.73
CA VAL A 598 33.71 3.66 -5.14
C VAL A 598 33.01 2.45 -5.76
N VAL A 599 32.09 2.68 -6.71
CA VAL A 599 31.34 1.62 -7.40
C VAL A 599 31.70 1.65 -8.88
N ASN A 600 32.33 0.60 -9.39
CA ASN A 600 32.67 0.43 -10.80
C ASN A 600 31.57 -0.36 -11.51
N VAL A 601 30.78 0.31 -12.36
CA VAL A 601 29.73 -0.33 -13.14
C VAL A 601 30.21 -0.91 -14.46
N SER A 602 31.46 -0.68 -14.83
CA SER A 602 32.02 -1.17 -16.11
C SER A 602 32.58 -2.59 -16.04
N ASN A 603 32.75 -3.21 -17.20
CA ASN A 603 33.28 -4.57 -17.35
C ASN A 603 34.83 -4.64 -17.27
N SER A 604 35.51 -3.57 -16.90
CA SER A 604 36.98 -3.53 -16.76
C SER A 604 37.40 -2.90 -15.44
N PRO A 605 38.51 -3.36 -14.82
CA PRO A 605 39.06 -2.70 -13.64
C PRO A 605 39.35 -1.23 -13.91
N GLN A 606 39.13 -0.38 -12.92
CA GLN A 606 39.35 1.07 -12.99
C GLN A 606 40.31 1.52 -11.90
N VAL A 607 41.05 2.61 -12.19
CA VAL A 607 41.85 3.30 -11.22
C VAL A 607 41.30 4.71 -11.13
N VAL A 608 40.86 5.12 -9.94
CA VAL A 608 40.30 6.45 -9.72
C VAL A 608 41.08 7.20 -8.67
N SER A 609 41.07 8.51 -8.79
CA SER A 609 41.65 9.44 -7.83
C SER A 609 40.51 10.12 -7.07
N ALA A 610 40.28 9.72 -5.81
CA ALA A 610 39.22 10.26 -4.99
C ALA A 610 39.75 11.35 -4.06
N ASP A 611 39.15 12.53 -4.09
CA ASP A 611 39.42 13.61 -3.12
C ASP A 611 38.75 13.23 -1.78
N THR A 612 39.59 12.91 -0.80
CA THR A 612 39.13 12.56 0.55
C THR A 612 38.93 13.79 1.45
N GLY A 613 39.44 14.95 1.06
CA GLY A 613 39.51 16.14 1.91
C GLY A 613 40.51 16.02 3.09
N LEU A 614 41.25 14.91 3.21
CA LEU A 614 42.19 14.61 4.31
C LEU A 614 43.59 14.33 3.74
N ALA A 615 44.55 15.19 4.01
CA ALA A 615 45.92 15.04 3.54
C ALA A 615 46.68 13.98 4.34
N SER A 616 47.48 13.15 3.65
CA SER A 616 48.38 12.17 4.25
C SER A 616 47.74 11.28 5.31
N THR A 617 46.48 10.92 5.07
CA THR A 617 45.64 10.12 6.00
C THR A 617 45.52 8.67 5.53
N ALA A 618 45.68 7.72 6.46
CA ALA A 618 45.52 6.31 6.18
C ALA A 618 44.02 5.96 6.19
N PHE A 619 43.58 5.19 5.19
CA PHE A 619 42.24 4.68 5.01
C PHE A 619 42.27 3.15 5.00
N ASP A 620 41.49 2.51 5.86
CA ASP A 620 41.31 1.07 5.87
C ASP A 620 40.28 0.65 4.83
N ALA A 621 40.58 -0.40 4.05
CA ALA A 621 39.59 -1.00 3.17
C ALA A 621 38.62 -1.83 4.02
N VAL A 622 37.35 -1.46 4.07
CA VAL A 622 36.32 -2.06 4.90
C VAL A 622 35.30 -2.88 4.09
N TYR A 623 35.30 -2.78 2.75
CA TYR A 623 34.46 -3.56 1.86
C TYR A 623 35.10 -3.73 0.47
N GLY A 624 34.87 -4.87 -0.17
CA GLY A 624 35.23 -5.20 -1.56
C GLY A 624 36.73 -5.44 -1.81
N THR A 625 37.60 -5.04 -0.89
CA THR A 625 39.04 -5.28 -0.91
C THR A 625 39.58 -5.28 0.51
N SER A 626 40.90 -5.46 0.67
CA SER A 626 41.54 -5.48 1.99
C SER A 626 42.82 -4.65 2.01
N GLY A 627 43.26 -4.28 3.21
CA GLY A 627 44.48 -3.52 3.45
C GLY A 627 44.22 -2.04 3.68
N GLN A 628 45.29 -1.27 3.73
CA GLN A 628 45.29 0.16 4.02
C GLN A 628 45.95 0.94 2.88
N VAL A 629 45.38 2.07 2.50
CA VAL A 629 45.90 2.99 1.50
C VAL A 629 45.91 4.41 2.10
N SER A 630 46.96 5.19 1.84
CA SER A 630 47.02 6.57 2.34
C SER A 630 46.72 7.57 1.22
N SER A 631 45.96 8.63 1.55
CA SER A 631 45.88 9.80 0.70
C SER A 631 47.23 10.52 0.62
N ASP A 632 47.46 11.22 -0.48
CA ASP A 632 48.64 12.03 -0.66
C ASP A 632 48.60 13.36 0.12
N ALA A 633 49.59 14.22 -0.06
CA ALA A 633 49.66 15.52 0.59
C ALA A 633 48.56 16.51 0.13
N ALA A 634 47.91 16.24 -0.99
CA ALA A 634 46.76 16.99 -1.50
C ALA A 634 45.41 16.39 -1.06
N GLY A 635 45.43 15.26 -0.33
CA GLY A 635 44.22 14.57 0.10
C GLY A 635 43.64 13.62 -0.94
N ILE A 636 44.39 13.27 -1.99
CA ILE A 636 43.92 12.38 -3.05
C ILE A 636 44.26 10.92 -2.69
N LEU A 637 43.25 10.08 -2.71
CA LEU A 637 43.35 8.63 -2.54
C LEU A 637 43.30 7.93 -3.90
N ALA A 638 44.34 7.18 -4.24
CA ALA A 638 44.35 6.34 -5.44
C ALA A 638 43.66 4.99 -5.13
N VAL A 639 42.55 4.74 -5.78
CA VAL A 639 41.69 3.55 -5.56
C VAL A 639 41.71 2.66 -6.78
N ASN A 640 42.07 1.38 -6.60
CA ASN A 640 41.86 0.35 -7.60
C ASN A 640 40.52 -0.34 -7.30
N VAL A 641 39.60 -0.37 -8.27
CA VAL A 641 38.32 -1.04 -8.14
C VAL A 641 38.15 -2.09 -9.25
N PRO A 642 37.87 -3.35 -8.91
CA PRO A 642 37.66 -4.40 -9.91
C PRO A 642 36.45 -4.09 -10.81
N ALA A 643 36.32 -4.82 -11.92
CA ALA A 643 35.14 -4.71 -12.78
C ALA A 643 33.88 -5.11 -12.01
N ARG A 644 32.77 -4.39 -12.25
CA ARG A 644 31.44 -4.72 -11.69
C ARG A 644 31.48 -4.97 -10.17
N SER A 645 32.03 -4.03 -9.40
CA SER A 645 32.18 -4.18 -7.95
C SER A 645 32.24 -2.83 -7.24
N ALA A 646 31.98 -2.84 -5.95
CA ALA A 646 32.22 -1.68 -5.07
C ALA A 646 33.41 -1.94 -4.13
N VAL A 647 34.07 -0.88 -3.72
CA VAL A 647 35.03 -0.85 -2.61
C VAL A 647 34.71 0.32 -1.69
N VAL A 648 34.87 0.12 -0.39
CA VAL A 648 34.68 1.20 0.60
C VAL A 648 35.94 1.32 1.45
N TYR A 649 36.42 2.54 1.57
CA TYR A 649 37.54 2.92 2.42
C TYR A 649 37.05 3.84 3.54
N TYR A 650 37.56 3.61 4.75
CA TYR A 650 37.19 4.34 5.96
C TYR A 650 38.41 4.87 6.69
N ALA A 651 38.31 6.07 7.22
CA ALA A 651 39.26 6.65 8.15
C ALA A 651 38.54 7.29 9.33
N ALA A 652 38.93 6.91 10.56
CA ALA A 652 38.63 7.70 11.73
C ALA A 652 39.59 8.89 11.77
N THR A 653 39.06 10.11 11.86
CA THR A 653 39.89 11.32 12.03
C THR A 653 40.11 11.54 13.53
N PRO A 654 41.38 11.82 13.97
CA PRO A 654 41.74 12.03 15.37
C PRO A 654 41.00 13.17 16.04
#